data_e6c23880db612a63077bcca842bcd6a7
#
_entry.id   e6c23880db612a63077bcca842bcd6a7
#
_cell.length_a   1.000
_cell.length_b   1.000
_cell.length_c   1.000
_cell.angle_alpha   90.00
_cell.angle_beta   90.00
_cell.angle_gamma   90.00
#
_symmetry.space_group_name_H-M   'P 1'
#
loop_
_entity.id
_entity.type
_entity.pdbx_description
1 polymer ?
#
loop_
_entity_poly.entity_id
_entity_poly.type
_entity_poly.pdbx_seq_one_letter_code
_entity_poly.pdbx_strand_id
1 'polypeptide(L)'
;MTAHRINMSQYFRPLALILGLGLACMLIPVRRCLAQGEKRESVTLDLQKTTMAEVLKEVEKQTGYRFFYDTLDLDTAKIDIKADREPWPDLLTRVFRGSDLSFSTDRHGRVFVVKGAAIATDLPPGFFDKPVIVEKGAVGGADSIRDYLEDAGKTPVSTLENKLFVIGDKATNPQKGIANLAGYARDAKTGEPIAGASVYIENPRIGVITDQYGYFSLSIPRGRHILNIQSIGMHDTRRLIVVYGDGKLNIDLITQVMTLKKVIVSAEKASNIRKTDMGVQKLDIKTIKQVPVVFGEADILRVMTTLPGVKTVGEASTGLNVRGGSTDQNLVLFNDATIYNTAHFFGLFSVFNPEVVKDVELYKSSIPAQYGGRLSSVLDISSREGNKKEYTASAGIGLLTSRVNIEGPLIKDKTSFIVGGRTTYANWLLQDLPAQYKNSRASFYDLNLNIAHEINKKNNLYLTGYMSEDHFNLNNDTTYGYGNKNVSLKWKHVFNNQFYFTVSTGYDRYEYSIQSTENPVNAYKLGFNINQLYLRTNFNYFLSSSHTLDFGVSTLHYKLHPGMYVPVGPKSLVVPDTLQAEQAEESALYLSDHYAITSDFTIDAGIRYSLFNYLGPSVQNNYAPGQPLTTETQTGTTTYASGKIIKTYGGPEYRVSARYVLTDNLSLKASYNTQRQYINMLSNTTAMAPTDIWKLADPNIKPQSGDQYSLGAYRNFKNNTIETSVEVYYRDIDNYLDYKSGAQLIMNHHIETDVLETKGRAYGVELLIKKLTGKLNGWISYTYSRTELRQNNPAEGEVINNGNWYPADYDKPNDATVVGNYRFTHRFSISMNATYSTGRPITLPIAVFDYAGSLRTLYASRNAYRIPDYFRTDFSMNIDGNHKVHQKTHSSWTIGVYNLTGRHNPYSVYYVSENGAVNGYKLSIFGSAIPFVNYNIRFN
;
A
#
# COMPACT_ATOMS: atom_id res chain seq x y z
N MET A 1 42.63 -23.68 -20.28
CA MET A 1 41.80 -24.76 -19.71
C MET A 1 42.21 -24.92 -18.23
N THR A 2 41.51 -24.32 -17.34
CA THR A 2 41.49 -24.72 -15.91
C THR A 2 40.19 -24.11 -15.35
N ALA A 3 39.20 -24.96 -15.14
CA ALA A 3 37.89 -24.60 -14.61
C ALA A 3 38.04 -24.27 -13.12
N HIS A 4 37.87 -22.99 -12.75
CA HIS A 4 37.67 -22.62 -11.37
C HIS A 4 36.17 -22.84 -11.05
N ARG A 5 35.90 -23.96 -10.39
CA ARG A 5 34.61 -24.18 -9.70
C ARG A 5 34.47 -23.10 -8.61
N ILE A 6 33.60 -22.14 -8.86
CA ILE A 6 33.19 -21.17 -7.85
C ILE A 6 32.38 -21.95 -6.81
N ASN A 7 32.93 -22.03 -5.61
CA ASN A 7 32.33 -22.73 -4.48
C ASN A 7 31.16 -21.88 -3.94
N MET A 8 29.94 -22.13 -4.43
CA MET A 8 28.69 -21.45 -4.03
C MET A 8 28.40 -21.53 -2.51
N SER A 9 29.13 -22.37 -1.77
CA SER A 9 28.94 -22.56 -0.33
C SER A 9 29.34 -21.35 0.53
N GLN A 10 30.18 -20.44 0.03
CA GLN A 10 30.61 -19.27 0.81
C GLN A 10 29.56 -18.13 0.84
N TYR A 11 28.72 -18.06 -0.15
CA TYR A 11 27.66 -17.02 -0.22
C TYR A 11 26.34 -17.44 0.43
N PHE A 12 26.09 -18.74 0.55
CA PHE A 12 24.92 -19.27 1.25
C PHE A 12 25.05 -19.33 2.77
N ARG A 13 26.26 -19.36 3.31
CA ARG A 13 26.49 -19.42 4.77
C ARG A 13 25.94 -18.21 5.54
N PRO A 14 26.20 -16.95 5.15
CA PRO A 14 25.61 -15.81 5.86
C PRO A 14 24.09 -15.71 5.66
N LEU A 15 23.57 -16.09 4.49
CA LEU A 15 22.13 -16.07 4.23
C LEU A 15 21.38 -17.14 5.05
N ALA A 16 21.95 -18.33 5.17
CA ALA A 16 21.41 -19.40 6.00
C ALA A 16 21.46 -19.07 7.50
N LEU A 17 22.49 -18.33 7.94
CA LEU A 17 22.61 -17.89 9.34
C LEU A 17 21.61 -16.80 9.69
N ILE A 18 21.39 -15.84 8.79
CA ILE A 18 20.39 -14.77 8.99
C ILE A 18 18.98 -15.36 8.91
N LEU A 19 18.68 -16.27 7.99
CA LEU A 19 17.43 -17.00 7.91
C LEU A 19 17.22 -17.88 9.15
N GLY A 20 18.26 -18.58 9.60
CA GLY A 20 18.22 -19.39 10.81
C GLY A 20 17.98 -18.59 12.07
N LEU A 21 18.60 -17.42 12.23
CA LEU A 21 18.36 -16.51 13.36
C LEU A 21 16.96 -15.86 13.27
N GLY A 22 16.51 -15.46 12.09
CA GLY A 22 15.16 -14.90 11.90
C GLY A 22 14.07 -15.94 12.18
N LEU A 23 14.24 -17.18 11.67
CA LEU A 23 13.33 -18.29 11.97
C LEU A 23 13.42 -18.73 13.45
N ALA A 24 14.62 -18.74 14.02
CA ALA A 24 14.81 -19.08 15.45
C ALA A 24 14.14 -18.06 16.36
N CYS A 25 14.21 -16.76 16.05
CA CYS A 25 13.50 -15.72 16.81
C CYS A 25 11.97 -15.84 16.67
N MET A 26 11.47 -16.36 15.55
CA MET A 26 10.04 -16.60 15.36
C MET A 26 9.54 -17.90 16.02
N LEU A 27 10.41 -18.90 16.16
CA LEU A 27 10.09 -20.23 16.70
C LEU A 27 10.37 -20.38 18.19
N ILE A 28 11.02 -19.40 18.85
CA ILE A 28 11.23 -19.46 20.30
C ILE A 28 9.88 -19.48 20.98
N PRO A 29 9.45 -20.62 21.58
CA PRO A 29 8.27 -20.60 22.42
C PRO A 29 8.59 -19.71 23.62
N VAL A 30 7.85 -18.63 23.80
CA VAL A 30 7.79 -17.94 25.08
C VAL A 30 7.18 -18.92 26.06
N ARG A 31 8.00 -19.73 26.68
CA ARG A 31 7.59 -20.50 27.86
C ARG A 31 7.13 -19.47 28.89
N ARG A 32 5.82 -19.32 29.02
CA ARG A 32 5.23 -18.74 30.21
C ARG A 32 5.68 -19.63 31.37
N CYS A 33 6.66 -19.19 32.12
CA CYS A 33 6.88 -19.68 33.48
C CYS A 33 5.72 -19.12 34.32
N LEU A 34 4.55 -19.77 34.20
CA LEU A 34 3.50 -19.68 35.20
C LEU A 34 3.84 -20.77 36.21
N ALA A 35 4.48 -20.42 37.30
CA ALA A 35 4.38 -21.17 38.52
C ALA A 35 2.87 -21.09 38.92
N GLN A 36 2.08 -22.04 38.45
CA GLN A 36 0.78 -22.30 39.05
C GLN A 36 1.09 -22.94 40.42
N GLY A 37 1.09 -22.13 41.48
CA GLY A 37 0.96 -22.62 42.83
C GLY A 37 -0.36 -23.39 42.91
N GLU A 38 -0.35 -24.58 43.57
CA GLU A 38 -1.56 -25.33 43.85
C GLU A 38 -2.57 -24.39 44.57
N LYS A 39 -3.77 -24.28 44.02
CA LYS A 39 -4.87 -23.55 44.63
C LYS A 39 -5.27 -24.24 45.94
N ARG A 40 -5.09 -23.56 47.05
CA ARG A 40 -5.53 -24.06 48.36
C ARG A 40 -6.92 -23.54 48.66
N GLU A 41 -7.82 -24.39 49.15
CA GLU A 41 -9.20 -24.04 49.49
C GLU A 41 -9.36 -23.45 50.90
N SER A 42 -8.34 -23.55 51.76
CA SER A 42 -8.39 -23.08 53.16
C SER A 42 -7.23 -22.12 53.46
N VAL A 43 -7.50 -21.18 54.38
CA VAL A 43 -6.54 -20.12 54.82
C VAL A 43 -6.40 -20.14 56.34
N THR A 44 -5.21 -19.78 56.81
CA THR A 44 -4.91 -19.58 58.23
C THR A 44 -4.41 -18.13 58.39
N LEU A 45 -5.15 -17.32 59.14
CA LEU A 45 -4.90 -15.90 59.38
C LEU A 45 -4.97 -15.57 60.86
N ASP A 46 -4.06 -14.70 61.32
CA ASP A 46 -4.11 -14.04 62.62
C ASP A 46 -3.65 -12.58 62.41
N LEU A 47 -4.62 -11.73 62.02
CA LEU A 47 -4.36 -10.35 61.67
C LEU A 47 -5.10 -9.42 62.62
N GLN A 48 -4.36 -8.47 63.26
CA GLN A 48 -4.89 -7.46 64.17
C GLN A 48 -4.80 -6.06 63.58
N LYS A 49 -5.88 -5.31 63.70
CA LYS A 49 -5.99 -3.92 63.21
C LYS A 49 -5.64 -3.77 61.75
N THR A 50 -6.10 -4.72 60.92
CA THR A 50 -5.85 -4.80 59.49
C THR A 50 -7.01 -4.23 58.68
N THR A 51 -6.73 -3.78 57.42
CA THR A 51 -7.79 -3.32 56.51
C THR A 51 -8.34 -4.47 55.68
N MET A 52 -9.57 -4.33 55.15
CA MET A 52 -10.20 -5.34 54.25
C MET A 52 -9.30 -5.64 53.04
N ALA A 53 -8.67 -4.66 52.42
CA ALA A 53 -7.78 -4.85 51.30
C ALA A 53 -6.55 -5.72 51.64
N GLU A 54 -6.02 -5.60 52.85
CA GLU A 54 -4.90 -6.43 53.31
C GLU A 54 -5.34 -7.86 53.59
N VAL A 55 -6.55 -8.09 54.07
CA VAL A 55 -7.14 -9.42 54.24
C VAL A 55 -7.28 -10.11 52.89
N LEU A 56 -7.84 -9.43 51.86
CA LEU A 56 -8.00 -10.00 50.52
C LEU A 56 -6.64 -10.34 49.92
N LYS A 57 -5.61 -9.50 50.10
CA LYS A 57 -4.24 -9.79 49.63
C LYS A 57 -3.62 -11.01 50.28
N GLU A 58 -3.84 -11.20 51.58
CA GLU A 58 -3.27 -12.34 52.30
C GLU A 58 -4.00 -13.64 51.94
N VAL A 59 -5.32 -13.56 51.70
CA VAL A 59 -6.12 -14.70 51.17
C VAL A 59 -5.65 -15.04 49.74
N GLU A 60 -5.42 -14.05 48.88
CA GLU A 60 -4.89 -14.24 47.52
C GLU A 60 -3.54 -14.97 47.52
N LYS A 61 -2.64 -14.55 48.43
CA LYS A 61 -1.30 -15.11 48.58
C LYS A 61 -1.32 -16.58 49.03
N GLN A 62 -2.21 -16.94 49.92
CA GLN A 62 -2.28 -18.29 50.48
C GLN A 62 -3.06 -19.27 49.56
N THR A 63 -4.06 -18.81 48.83
CA THR A 63 -4.97 -19.63 48.06
C THR A 63 -4.59 -19.71 46.56
N GLY A 64 -3.89 -18.72 46.03
CA GLY A 64 -3.60 -18.60 44.60
C GLY A 64 -4.82 -18.22 43.74
N TYR A 65 -5.97 -17.91 44.35
CA TYR A 65 -7.09 -17.24 43.68
C TYR A 65 -6.75 -15.77 43.44
N ARG A 66 -7.21 -15.17 42.35
CA ARG A 66 -7.02 -13.73 42.08
C ARG A 66 -8.26 -12.93 42.41
N PHE A 67 -8.09 -11.90 43.25
CA PHE A 67 -9.16 -11.02 43.69
C PHE A 67 -9.19 -9.72 42.87
N PHE A 68 -10.39 -9.38 42.40
CA PHE A 68 -10.67 -8.15 41.66
C PHE A 68 -11.68 -7.31 42.40
N TYR A 69 -11.29 -6.14 42.88
CA TYR A 69 -12.11 -5.22 43.64
C TYR A 69 -11.73 -3.78 43.35
N ASP A 70 -12.66 -2.84 43.58
CA ASP A 70 -12.35 -1.43 43.63
C ASP A 70 -11.95 -1.05 45.06
N THR A 71 -10.79 -0.42 45.24
CA THR A 71 -10.31 0.01 46.56
C THR A 71 -11.18 1.09 47.20
N LEU A 72 -11.99 1.81 46.39
CA LEU A 72 -12.94 2.80 46.90
C LEU A 72 -14.21 2.18 47.51
N ASP A 73 -14.53 0.94 47.16
CA ASP A 73 -15.68 0.19 47.65
C ASP A 73 -15.37 -0.54 48.96
N LEU A 74 -14.08 -0.67 49.33
CA LEU A 74 -13.66 -1.37 50.54
C LEU A 74 -13.63 -0.41 51.73
N ASP A 75 -14.25 -0.81 52.85
CA ASP A 75 -14.20 -0.07 54.06
C ASP A 75 -12.75 0.04 54.62
N THR A 76 -12.33 1.26 54.99
CA THR A 76 -11.03 1.53 55.58
C THR A 76 -10.97 1.23 57.09
N ALA A 77 -12.09 0.81 57.68
CA ALA A 77 -12.14 0.40 59.08
C ALA A 77 -11.16 -0.73 59.35
N LYS A 78 -10.49 -0.66 60.50
CA LYS A 78 -9.56 -1.70 60.95
C LYS A 78 -10.32 -2.80 61.66
N ILE A 79 -10.08 -4.02 61.20
CA ILE A 79 -10.74 -5.25 61.73
C ILE A 79 -9.70 -6.21 62.30
N ASP A 80 -10.10 -7.03 63.30
CA ASP A 80 -9.30 -8.13 63.79
C ASP A 80 -9.88 -9.45 63.25
N ILE A 81 -9.04 -10.24 62.58
CA ILE A 81 -9.46 -11.49 61.96
C ILE A 81 -8.54 -12.63 62.40
N LYS A 82 -9.18 -13.70 62.91
CA LYS A 82 -8.53 -15.00 63.17
C LYS A 82 -9.25 -16.08 62.43
N ALA A 83 -8.49 -16.87 61.63
CA ALA A 83 -8.96 -18.04 60.89
C ALA A 83 -7.92 -19.16 61.01
N ASP A 84 -8.33 -20.38 61.33
CA ASP A 84 -7.48 -21.56 61.40
C ASP A 84 -8.02 -22.62 60.44
N ARG A 85 -7.31 -22.85 59.30
CA ARG A 85 -7.72 -23.74 58.20
C ARG A 85 -9.19 -23.57 57.77
N GLU A 86 -9.69 -22.32 57.81
CA GLU A 86 -11.04 -21.98 57.40
C GLU A 86 -11.11 -21.92 55.85
N PRO A 87 -12.17 -22.49 55.24
CA PRO A 87 -12.37 -22.32 53.79
C PRO A 87 -12.49 -20.82 53.45
N TRP A 88 -11.74 -20.39 52.44
CA TRP A 88 -11.69 -18.96 52.11
C TRP A 88 -13.04 -18.34 51.71
N PRO A 89 -14.02 -19.06 51.09
CA PRO A 89 -15.35 -18.51 50.83
C PRO A 89 -16.13 -18.24 52.11
N ASP A 90 -16.00 -19.13 53.12
CA ASP A 90 -16.64 -19.01 54.42
C ASP A 90 -16.05 -17.83 55.20
N LEU A 91 -14.73 -17.70 55.15
CA LEU A 91 -14.01 -16.53 55.72
C LEU A 91 -14.54 -15.23 55.12
N LEU A 92 -14.61 -15.13 53.79
CA LEU A 92 -15.11 -13.90 53.10
C LEU A 92 -16.59 -13.64 53.43
N THR A 93 -17.41 -14.67 53.47
CA THR A 93 -18.81 -14.55 53.89
C THR A 93 -18.95 -14.00 55.32
N ARG A 94 -18.07 -14.43 56.21
CA ARG A 94 -18.02 -13.94 57.61
C ARG A 94 -17.52 -12.51 57.70
N VAL A 95 -16.48 -12.16 56.91
CA VAL A 95 -15.83 -10.86 56.90
C VAL A 95 -16.72 -9.80 56.24
N PHE A 96 -17.51 -10.16 55.24
CA PHE A 96 -18.43 -9.23 54.55
C PHE A 96 -19.78 -9.11 55.26
N ARG A 97 -20.02 -9.89 56.36
CA ARG A 97 -21.29 -9.82 57.11
C ARG A 97 -21.50 -8.45 57.73
N GLY A 98 -22.53 -7.76 57.27
CA GLY A 98 -22.85 -6.39 57.68
C GLY A 98 -22.29 -5.28 56.78
N SER A 99 -21.58 -5.63 55.71
CA SER A 99 -21.22 -4.70 54.63
C SER A 99 -22.08 -5.01 53.39
N ASP A 100 -22.18 -4.03 52.46
CA ASP A 100 -22.86 -4.24 51.15
C ASP A 100 -21.98 -4.98 50.14
N LEU A 101 -20.91 -5.67 50.60
CA LEU A 101 -20.00 -6.37 49.73
C LEU A 101 -20.48 -7.82 49.45
N SER A 102 -20.38 -8.20 48.20
CA SER A 102 -20.62 -9.58 47.76
C SER A 102 -19.47 -10.05 46.85
N PHE A 103 -19.28 -11.37 46.77
CA PHE A 103 -18.25 -11.95 45.91
C PHE A 103 -18.80 -13.07 45.04
N SER A 104 -18.17 -13.24 43.87
CA SER A 104 -18.46 -14.30 42.90
C SER A 104 -17.16 -14.86 42.32
N THR A 105 -17.13 -16.19 42.09
CA THR A 105 -15.93 -16.85 41.56
C THR A 105 -16.24 -17.44 40.19
N ASP A 106 -15.36 -17.24 39.23
CA ASP A 106 -15.48 -17.85 37.92
C ASP A 106 -14.75 -19.21 37.83
N ARG A 107 -14.97 -19.93 36.75
CA ARG A 107 -14.34 -21.26 36.48
C ARG A 107 -12.80 -21.20 36.33
N HIS A 108 -12.22 -20.02 36.25
CA HIS A 108 -10.77 -19.81 36.12
C HIS A 108 -10.11 -19.43 37.46
N GLY A 109 -10.90 -19.40 38.55
CA GLY A 109 -10.43 -19.07 39.89
C GLY A 109 -10.14 -17.59 40.07
N ARG A 110 -10.95 -16.73 39.41
CA ARG A 110 -10.96 -15.27 39.62
C ARG A 110 -12.14 -14.93 40.51
N VAL A 111 -11.90 -14.18 41.59
CA VAL A 111 -12.89 -13.76 42.60
C VAL A 111 -13.18 -12.29 42.41
N PHE A 112 -14.41 -11.95 42.13
CA PHE A 112 -14.87 -10.57 41.95
C PHE A 112 -15.59 -10.13 43.20
N VAL A 113 -15.08 -9.09 43.86
CA VAL A 113 -15.70 -8.47 45.04
C VAL A 113 -16.33 -7.14 44.60
N VAL A 114 -17.63 -7.00 44.80
CA VAL A 114 -18.42 -5.84 44.37
C VAL A 114 -19.36 -5.37 45.46
N LYS A 115 -19.70 -4.09 45.44
CA LYS A 115 -20.70 -3.49 46.29
C LYS A 115 -22.10 -3.71 45.71
N GLY A 116 -23.03 -4.17 46.48
CA GLY A 116 -24.41 -4.47 46.01
C GLY A 116 -24.59 -5.91 45.53
N ALA A 117 -25.22 -6.10 44.37
CA ALA A 117 -25.57 -7.43 43.86
C ALA A 117 -24.35 -8.21 43.34
N ALA A 118 -24.23 -9.50 43.68
CA ALA A 118 -23.17 -10.37 43.19
C ALA A 118 -23.19 -10.51 41.66
N ILE A 119 -22.01 -10.55 41.03
CA ILE A 119 -21.86 -10.77 39.58
C ILE A 119 -22.19 -12.23 39.29
N ALA A 120 -23.13 -12.49 38.38
CA ALA A 120 -23.40 -13.84 37.88
C ALA A 120 -22.23 -14.29 36.96
N THR A 121 -21.44 -15.23 37.44
CA THR A 121 -20.28 -15.79 36.70
C THR A 121 -20.67 -16.97 35.81
N ASP A 122 -21.84 -17.58 36.02
CA ASP A 122 -22.47 -18.57 35.19
C ASP A 122 -23.90 -18.14 34.83
N LEU A 123 -24.29 -18.32 33.57
CA LEU A 123 -25.66 -18.04 33.14
C LEU A 123 -26.60 -19.19 33.62
N PRO A 124 -27.82 -18.85 34.09
CA PRO A 124 -28.77 -19.89 34.53
C PRO A 124 -29.15 -20.83 33.39
N PRO A 125 -29.42 -22.13 33.68
CA PRO A 125 -29.92 -23.06 32.67
C PRO A 125 -31.18 -22.53 32.02
N GLY A 126 -31.22 -22.47 30.66
CA GLY A 126 -32.36 -21.95 29.90
C GLY A 126 -32.28 -20.44 29.59
N PHE A 127 -31.20 -19.73 29.92
CA PHE A 127 -31.04 -18.30 29.62
C PHE A 127 -31.22 -17.97 28.12
N PHE A 128 -31.02 -18.94 27.23
CA PHE A 128 -31.22 -18.82 25.79
C PHE A 128 -32.53 -19.41 25.28
N ASP A 129 -33.40 -20.00 26.19
CA ASP A 129 -34.67 -20.61 25.84
C ASP A 129 -35.79 -19.58 25.99
N LYS A 130 -36.38 -19.15 24.87
CA LYS A 130 -37.59 -18.33 24.64
C LYS A 130 -37.86 -17.12 25.56
N PRO A 131 -38.18 -15.94 25.00
CA PRO A 131 -38.58 -14.77 25.76
C PRO A 131 -39.98 -14.96 26.34
N VAL A 132 -40.14 -14.90 27.66
CA VAL A 132 -41.41 -14.64 28.32
C VAL A 132 -41.75 -13.16 28.17
N ILE A 133 -42.89 -12.87 27.57
CA ILE A 133 -43.44 -11.53 27.47
C ILE A 133 -43.95 -11.15 28.87
N VAL A 134 -43.30 -10.19 29.53
CA VAL A 134 -43.83 -9.52 30.73
C VAL A 134 -44.22 -8.11 30.39
N GLU A 135 -45.49 -7.79 30.66
CA GLU A 135 -46.08 -6.49 30.49
C GLU A 135 -45.47 -5.40 31.43
N LYS A 136 -45.60 -4.18 30.95
CA LYS A 136 -45.12 -2.94 31.56
C LYS A 136 -45.55 -2.69 33.00
N GLY A 137 -44.56 -2.34 33.86
CA GLY A 137 -44.78 -1.55 35.04
C GLY A 137 -43.73 -0.47 35.15
N ALA A 138 -44.17 0.79 35.19
CA ALA A 138 -43.35 1.98 35.28
C ALA A 138 -42.73 2.17 36.68
N VAL A 139 -41.50 2.76 36.76
CA VAL A 139 -41.06 3.83 37.65
C VAL A 139 -39.60 4.14 37.39
N GLY A 140 -39.21 5.24 36.90
CA GLY A 140 -38.66 6.42 37.54
C GLY A 140 -37.16 6.48 37.75
N GLY A 141 -36.44 7.35 37.02
CA GLY A 141 -35.24 8.00 37.50
C GLY A 141 -33.91 7.55 36.87
N ALA A 142 -33.49 8.19 35.80
CA ALA A 142 -32.07 8.36 35.44
C ALA A 142 -31.92 9.40 34.29
N ASP A 143 -31.95 10.67 34.67
CA ASP A 143 -31.71 11.80 33.77
C ASP A 143 -30.25 12.24 33.82
N SER A 144 -29.29 11.48 33.30
CA SER A 144 -27.94 11.99 33.09
C SER A 144 -27.10 11.28 32.03
N ILE A 145 -27.67 10.30 31.30
CA ILE A 145 -26.96 9.59 30.21
C ILE A 145 -27.58 9.91 28.83
N ARG A 146 -28.69 10.62 28.78
CA ARG A 146 -29.43 10.93 27.55
C ARG A 146 -28.76 11.95 26.63
N ASP A 147 -28.00 12.86 27.15
CA ASP A 147 -27.38 13.96 26.35
C ASP A 147 -26.24 13.52 25.42
N TYR A 148 -25.72 12.30 25.52
CA TYR A 148 -24.66 11.77 24.64
C TYR A 148 -25.19 10.91 23.49
N LEU A 149 -26.46 10.56 23.46
CA LEU A 149 -27.04 9.60 22.51
C LEU A 149 -28.15 10.17 21.61
N GLU A 150 -28.62 11.38 21.82
CA GLU A 150 -29.79 11.92 21.07
C GLU A 150 -29.47 12.51 19.71
N ASP A 151 -28.19 12.64 19.31
CA ASP A 151 -27.85 13.34 18.05
C ASP A 151 -27.56 12.45 16.85
N ALA A 152 -27.75 11.16 16.96
CA ALA A 152 -27.61 10.26 15.83
C ALA A 152 -28.97 9.74 15.34
N GLY A 153 -30.05 10.45 15.30
CA GLY A 153 -31.34 10.10 14.68
C GLY A 153 -31.59 8.66 14.19
N LYS A 154 -30.95 7.67 14.79
CA LYS A 154 -30.87 6.25 14.40
C LYS A 154 -30.81 5.35 15.61
N THR A 155 -31.47 4.23 15.51
CA THR A 155 -31.55 3.13 16.47
C THR A 155 -30.16 2.84 17.08
N PRO A 156 -29.99 2.82 18.41
CA PRO A 156 -28.70 2.52 19.04
C PRO A 156 -28.08 1.21 18.51
N VAL A 157 -26.77 1.18 18.33
CA VAL A 157 -26.03 -0.04 17.83
C VAL A 157 -26.39 -1.27 18.63
N SER A 158 -26.56 -1.15 19.94
CA SER A 158 -26.99 -2.23 20.85
C SER A 158 -28.34 -2.85 20.46
N THR A 159 -29.28 -2.10 19.87
CA THR A 159 -30.56 -2.64 19.41
C THR A 159 -30.46 -3.41 18.10
N LEU A 160 -29.55 -3.01 17.19
CA LEU A 160 -29.27 -3.75 15.95
C LEU A 160 -28.51 -5.05 16.21
N GLU A 161 -27.62 -5.09 17.19
CA GLU A 161 -26.89 -6.31 17.58
C GLU A 161 -27.77 -7.38 18.20
N ASN A 162 -28.86 -6.96 18.86
CA ASN A 162 -29.83 -7.87 19.48
C ASN A 162 -31.03 -8.18 18.57
N LYS A 163 -31.14 -7.52 17.41
CA LYS A 163 -32.19 -7.77 16.43
C LYS A 163 -31.90 -9.03 15.63
N LEU A 164 -32.91 -9.90 15.52
CA LEU A 164 -32.84 -11.08 14.66
C LEU A 164 -33.16 -10.70 13.21
N PHE A 165 -32.20 -10.96 12.31
CA PHE A 165 -32.37 -10.77 10.87
C PHE A 165 -32.70 -12.11 10.21
N VAL A 166 -33.77 -12.13 9.44
CA VAL A 166 -34.22 -13.32 8.69
C VAL A 166 -33.66 -13.21 7.26
N ILE A 167 -32.96 -14.23 6.82
CA ILE A 167 -32.33 -14.34 5.51
C ILE A 167 -33.00 -15.47 4.73
N GLY A 168 -33.51 -15.16 3.54
CA GLY A 168 -34.28 -16.10 2.71
C GLY A 168 -35.75 -16.26 3.14
N ASP A 169 -36.46 -17.17 2.48
CA ASP A 169 -37.88 -17.41 2.72
C ASP A 169 -38.06 -18.38 3.88
N LYS A 170 -38.93 -18.04 4.83
CA LYS A 170 -39.28 -18.88 6.00
C LYS A 170 -39.98 -20.20 5.64
N ALA A 171 -40.57 -20.29 4.43
CA ALA A 171 -41.22 -21.50 3.95
C ALA A 171 -40.22 -22.65 3.67
N THR A 172 -38.95 -22.38 3.60
CA THR A 172 -37.88 -23.35 3.36
C THR A 172 -37.42 -23.93 4.70
N ASN A 173 -37.41 -25.24 4.83
CA ASN A 173 -36.99 -25.92 6.09
C ASN A 173 -35.50 -25.62 6.40
N PRO A 174 -35.15 -25.03 7.59
CA PRO A 174 -33.81 -24.54 7.87
C PRO A 174 -32.76 -25.60 8.17
N GLN A 175 -33.14 -26.89 8.27
CA GLN A 175 -32.31 -27.88 8.93
C GLN A 175 -31.19 -28.51 8.08
N LYS A 176 -31.12 -28.35 6.75
CA LYS A 176 -30.01 -28.91 5.93
C LYS A 176 -29.75 -28.05 4.70
N GLY A 177 -28.45 -27.85 4.39
CA GLY A 177 -27.98 -27.21 3.18
C GLY A 177 -27.17 -25.93 3.44
N ILE A 178 -26.60 -25.41 2.37
CA ILE A 178 -25.82 -24.15 2.34
C ILE A 178 -26.69 -23.07 1.72
N ALA A 179 -26.53 -21.84 2.14
CA ALA A 179 -27.18 -20.65 1.55
C ALA A 179 -26.16 -19.52 1.41
N ASN A 180 -26.37 -18.65 0.41
CA ASN A 180 -25.49 -17.55 0.09
C ASN A 180 -26.03 -16.25 0.67
N LEU A 181 -25.29 -15.72 1.67
CA LEU A 181 -25.54 -14.41 2.25
C LEU A 181 -24.64 -13.38 1.57
N ALA A 182 -25.22 -12.41 0.88
CA ALA A 182 -24.47 -11.31 0.25
C ALA A 182 -24.89 -9.96 0.83
N GLY A 183 -24.07 -8.91 0.61
CA GLY A 183 -24.41 -7.57 1.05
C GLY A 183 -23.28 -6.58 0.85
N TYR A 184 -23.50 -5.37 1.36
CA TYR A 184 -22.52 -4.30 1.35
C TYR A 184 -22.21 -3.85 2.78
N ALA A 185 -20.94 -3.64 3.11
CA ALA A 185 -20.50 -2.93 4.29
C ALA A 185 -20.26 -1.46 3.92
N ARG A 186 -20.89 -0.54 4.63
CA ARG A 186 -20.84 0.90 4.34
C ARG A 186 -20.57 1.70 5.62
N ASP A 187 -19.95 2.87 5.49
CA ASP A 187 -19.85 3.84 6.59
C ASP A 187 -21.22 4.43 6.91
N ALA A 188 -21.63 4.34 8.15
CA ALA A 188 -22.95 4.82 8.60
C ALA A 188 -23.13 6.34 8.41
N LYS A 189 -22.04 7.13 8.49
CA LYS A 189 -22.06 8.59 8.38
C LYS A 189 -22.05 9.06 6.92
N THR A 190 -21.19 8.49 6.09
CA THR A 190 -20.99 8.96 4.70
C THR A 190 -21.73 8.14 3.66
N GLY A 191 -22.09 6.88 3.98
CA GLY A 191 -22.65 5.92 3.03
C GLY A 191 -21.61 5.32 2.07
N GLU A 192 -20.33 5.69 2.20
CA GLU A 192 -19.26 5.16 1.37
C GLU A 192 -19.00 3.66 1.66
N PRO A 193 -18.58 2.87 0.66
CA PRO A 193 -18.27 1.46 0.85
C PRO A 193 -17.01 1.26 1.70
N ILE A 194 -17.03 0.24 2.56
CA ILE A 194 -15.88 -0.17 3.38
C ILE A 194 -15.26 -1.41 2.75
N ALA A 195 -14.09 -1.24 2.13
CA ALA A 195 -13.29 -2.33 1.60
C ALA A 195 -12.45 -2.97 2.71
N GLY A 196 -12.23 -4.29 2.62
CA GLY A 196 -11.37 -5.01 3.55
C GLY A 196 -12.03 -5.32 4.90
N ALA A 197 -13.33 -5.08 5.08
CA ALA A 197 -14.05 -5.50 6.28
C ALA A 197 -14.18 -7.04 6.31
N SER A 198 -13.84 -7.64 7.45
CA SER A 198 -14.01 -9.07 7.67
C SER A 198 -15.45 -9.36 8.09
N VAL A 199 -16.11 -10.26 7.36
CA VAL A 199 -17.48 -10.73 7.63
C VAL A 199 -17.43 -12.24 7.84
N TYR A 200 -17.73 -12.74 9.04
CA TYR A 200 -17.53 -14.15 9.37
C TYR A 200 -18.51 -14.67 10.42
N ILE A 201 -18.69 -16.00 10.43
CA ILE A 201 -19.30 -16.77 11.51
C ILE A 201 -18.24 -17.63 12.20
N GLU A 202 -18.44 -17.98 13.46
CA GLU A 202 -17.46 -18.76 14.23
C GLU A 202 -17.71 -20.27 14.19
N ASN A 203 -18.99 -20.68 14.09
CA ASN A 203 -19.39 -22.09 14.09
C ASN A 203 -20.35 -22.39 12.92
N PRO A 204 -19.89 -23.10 11.85
CA PRO A 204 -18.47 -23.38 11.52
C PRO A 204 -17.72 -22.09 11.23
N ARG A 205 -16.37 -22.10 11.30
CA ARG A 205 -15.57 -20.91 11.05
C ARG A 205 -15.46 -20.64 9.55
N ILE A 206 -16.34 -19.78 9.03
CA ILE A 206 -16.40 -19.39 7.61
C ILE A 206 -16.45 -17.86 7.56
N GLY A 207 -15.64 -17.25 6.68
CA GLY A 207 -15.60 -15.80 6.54
C GLY A 207 -15.07 -15.35 5.21
N VAL A 208 -15.43 -14.12 4.84
CA VAL A 208 -14.93 -13.41 3.65
C VAL A 208 -14.53 -12.00 4.01
N ILE A 209 -13.79 -11.35 3.11
CA ILE A 209 -13.40 -9.95 3.23
C ILE A 209 -14.15 -9.18 2.15
N THR A 210 -14.67 -8.00 2.48
CA THR A 210 -15.36 -7.14 1.52
C THR A 210 -14.40 -6.64 0.44
N ASP A 211 -14.87 -6.63 -0.82
CA ASP A 211 -14.14 -6.09 -1.97
C ASP A 211 -13.96 -4.56 -1.89
N GLN A 212 -13.33 -3.96 -2.89
CA GLN A 212 -13.15 -2.50 -3.00
C GLN A 212 -14.46 -1.70 -2.99
N TYR A 213 -15.58 -2.34 -3.33
CA TYR A 213 -16.92 -1.76 -3.32
C TYR A 213 -17.69 -2.02 -2.02
N GLY A 214 -17.03 -2.63 -1.02
CA GLY A 214 -17.66 -3.06 0.24
C GLY A 214 -18.58 -4.27 0.09
N TYR A 215 -18.58 -4.95 -1.07
CA TYR A 215 -19.43 -6.10 -1.32
C TYR A 215 -18.81 -7.37 -0.70
N PHE A 216 -19.67 -8.24 -0.14
CA PHE A 216 -19.30 -9.56 0.33
C PHE A 216 -20.33 -10.60 -0.13
N SER A 217 -19.86 -11.83 -0.33
CA SER A 217 -20.71 -13.01 -0.54
C SER A 217 -20.14 -14.16 0.27
N LEU A 218 -20.97 -14.75 1.13
CA LEU A 218 -20.58 -15.76 2.11
C LEU A 218 -21.53 -16.95 2.02
N SER A 219 -21.01 -18.14 1.70
CA SER A 219 -21.74 -19.40 1.68
C SER A 219 -21.68 -20.02 3.07
N ILE A 220 -22.84 -20.07 3.77
CA ILE A 220 -22.93 -20.56 5.16
C ILE A 220 -24.03 -21.61 5.29
N PRO A 221 -23.92 -22.51 6.28
CA PRO A 221 -25.01 -23.46 6.58
C PRO A 221 -26.30 -22.73 6.93
N ARG A 222 -27.43 -23.32 6.55
CA ARG A 222 -28.73 -22.85 7.00
C ARG A 222 -28.87 -23.03 8.52
N GLY A 223 -29.61 -22.11 9.17
CA GLY A 223 -29.77 -22.11 10.62
C GLY A 223 -29.49 -20.77 11.26
N ARG A 224 -29.30 -20.81 12.59
CA ARG A 224 -29.01 -19.61 13.39
C ARG A 224 -27.50 -19.41 13.50
N HIS A 225 -27.05 -18.19 13.20
CA HIS A 225 -25.63 -17.81 13.30
C HIS A 225 -25.49 -16.41 13.90
N ILE A 226 -24.31 -16.15 14.43
CA ILE A 226 -23.85 -14.81 14.79
C ILE A 226 -22.89 -14.38 13.68
N LEU A 227 -23.29 -13.42 12.88
CA LEU A 227 -22.43 -12.80 11.87
C LEU A 227 -21.64 -11.70 12.54
N ASN A 228 -20.32 -11.85 12.58
CA ASN A 228 -19.39 -10.85 13.11
C ASN A 228 -18.85 -10.01 11.97
N ILE A 229 -18.77 -8.69 12.17
CA ILE A 229 -18.27 -7.75 11.20
C ILE A 229 -17.24 -6.84 11.86
N GLN A 230 -16.05 -6.75 11.26
CA GLN A 230 -14.90 -6.04 11.79
C GLN A 230 -14.15 -5.29 10.69
N SER A 231 -13.73 -4.06 10.97
CA SER A 231 -12.89 -3.27 10.06
C SER A 231 -12.03 -2.27 10.84
N ILE A 232 -10.81 -2.00 10.34
CA ILE A 232 -9.88 -1.05 10.97
C ILE A 232 -10.52 0.35 11.02
N GLY A 233 -10.52 0.94 12.22
CA GLY A 233 -11.08 2.28 12.43
C GLY A 233 -12.59 2.35 12.53
N MET A 234 -13.27 1.20 12.51
CA MET A 234 -14.71 1.06 12.73
C MET A 234 -15.01 0.35 14.05
N HIS A 235 -16.21 0.55 14.59
CA HIS A 235 -16.69 -0.26 15.71
C HIS A 235 -17.00 -1.68 15.22
N ASP A 236 -16.41 -2.67 15.90
CA ASP A 236 -16.79 -4.07 15.71
C ASP A 236 -18.27 -4.23 16.01
N THR A 237 -18.99 -4.96 15.16
CA THR A 237 -20.42 -5.19 15.35
C THR A 237 -20.80 -6.61 14.99
N ARG A 238 -21.92 -7.07 15.48
CA ARG A 238 -22.47 -8.39 15.19
C ARG A 238 -23.93 -8.30 14.79
N ARG A 239 -24.40 -9.32 14.06
CA ARG A 239 -25.83 -9.47 13.71
C ARG A 239 -26.28 -10.89 14.05
N LEU A 240 -27.39 -11.03 14.75
CA LEU A 240 -28.05 -12.30 14.92
C LEU A 240 -28.83 -12.61 13.63
N ILE A 241 -28.49 -13.70 12.96
CA ILE A 241 -29.13 -14.07 11.69
C ILE A 241 -29.77 -15.47 11.78
N VAL A 242 -30.89 -15.65 11.12
CA VAL A 242 -31.48 -16.95 10.80
C VAL A 242 -31.51 -17.09 9.28
N VAL A 243 -30.83 -18.09 8.77
CA VAL A 243 -30.67 -18.32 7.35
C VAL A 243 -31.55 -19.49 6.91
N TYR A 244 -32.58 -19.20 6.13
CA TYR A 244 -33.48 -20.19 5.52
C TYR A 244 -33.09 -20.47 4.06
N GLY A 245 -32.48 -19.51 3.37
CA GLY A 245 -32.07 -19.58 1.98
C GLY A 245 -31.21 -18.39 1.60
N ASP A 246 -30.92 -18.26 0.32
CA ASP A 246 -30.14 -17.14 -0.21
C ASP A 246 -30.80 -15.79 0.10
N GLY A 247 -29.99 -14.81 0.48
CA GLY A 247 -30.50 -13.49 0.78
C GLY A 247 -29.43 -12.42 0.91
N LYS A 248 -29.87 -11.18 1.20
CA LYS A 248 -28.99 -10.01 1.30
C LYS A 248 -29.11 -9.33 2.66
N LEU A 249 -27.98 -8.90 3.20
CA LEU A 249 -27.90 -8.10 4.42
C LEU A 249 -26.84 -6.99 4.25
N ASN A 250 -27.27 -5.74 4.15
CA ASN A 250 -26.37 -4.59 4.17
C ASN A 250 -26.04 -4.21 5.61
N ILE A 251 -24.82 -3.77 5.84
CA ILE A 251 -24.26 -3.51 7.16
C ILE A 251 -23.67 -2.11 7.18
N ASP A 252 -24.21 -1.25 8.01
CA ASP A 252 -23.66 0.08 8.28
C ASP A 252 -22.72 -0.03 9.49
N LEU A 253 -21.46 0.42 9.33
CA LEU A 253 -20.43 0.46 10.36
C LEU A 253 -20.23 1.90 10.82
N ILE A 254 -20.05 2.08 12.13
CA ILE A 254 -19.79 3.38 12.74
C ILE A 254 -18.29 3.56 12.91
N THR A 255 -17.76 4.74 12.49
CA THR A 255 -16.35 5.07 12.71
C THR A 255 -16.03 5.07 14.20
N GLN A 256 -14.99 4.36 14.60
CA GLN A 256 -14.54 4.32 15.98
C GLN A 256 -13.69 5.54 16.30
N VAL A 257 -14.14 6.36 17.25
CA VAL A 257 -13.28 7.34 17.89
C VAL A 257 -12.33 6.57 18.81
N MET A 258 -11.02 6.56 18.51
CA MET A 258 -10.04 5.80 19.30
C MET A 258 -10.00 6.31 20.73
N THR A 259 -10.57 5.55 21.66
CA THR A 259 -10.37 5.76 23.09
C THR A 259 -9.03 5.12 23.51
N LEU A 260 -8.21 5.86 24.27
CA LEU A 260 -6.84 5.46 24.66
C LEU A 260 -6.76 4.18 25.52
N LYS A 261 -7.89 3.63 26.00
CA LYS A 261 -7.96 2.55 27.00
C LYS A 261 -8.43 1.18 26.48
N LYS A 262 -8.94 1.05 25.24
CA LYS A 262 -9.51 -0.23 24.79
C LYS A 262 -8.63 -0.92 23.77
N VAL A 263 -8.01 -2.03 24.14
CA VAL A 263 -7.38 -2.95 23.18
C VAL A 263 -8.51 -3.76 22.54
N ILE A 264 -8.82 -3.46 21.28
CA ILE A 264 -9.85 -4.22 20.53
C ILE A 264 -9.14 -5.37 19.83
N VAL A 265 -9.57 -6.59 20.15
CA VAL A 265 -9.16 -7.80 19.42
C VAL A 265 -10.05 -7.90 18.20
N SER A 266 -9.51 -7.66 17.01
CA SER A 266 -10.24 -7.78 15.74
C SER A 266 -9.66 -8.89 14.87
N ALA A 267 -10.51 -9.61 14.13
CA ALA A 267 -10.09 -10.67 13.21
C ALA A 267 -9.24 -10.11 12.06
N GLU A 268 -9.42 -8.84 11.71
CA GLU A 268 -8.62 -8.15 10.70
C GLU A 268 -7.15 -7.98 11.11
N LYS A 269 -6.86 -7.95 12.43
CA LYS A 269 -5.49 -7.96 12.96
C LYS A 269 -4.72 -9.26 12.70
N ALA A 270 -5.38 -10.29 12.18
CA ALA A 270 -4.74 -11.53 11.73
C ALA A 270 -4.80 -11.68 10.21
N SER A 271 -5.15 -10.62 9.46
CA SER A 271 -5.28 -10.67 8.00
C SER A 271 -3.96 -11.06 7.33
N ASN A 272 -2.83 -10.61 7.86
CA ASN A 272 -1.50 -11.00 7.40
C ASN A 272 -1.22 -12.50 7.57
N ILE A 273 -1.84 -13.18 8.55
CA ILE A 273 -1.71 -14.64 8.77
C ILE A 273 -2.66 -15.41 7.85
N ARG A 274 -3.89 -14.90 7.65
CA ARG A 274 -5.00 -15.65 7.05
C ARG A 274 -5.20 -15.44 5.57
N LYS A 275 -4.77 -14.31 5.00
CA LYS A 275 -4.78 -14.08 3.55
C LYS A 275 -3.68 -14.89 2.88
N THR A 276 -3.93 -15.40 1.69
CA THR A 276 -2.94 -16.09 0.85
C THR A 276 -1.93 -15.10 0.29
N ASP A 277 -2.32 -13.84 0.14
CA ASP A 277 -1.51 -12.77 -0.42
C ASP A 277 -0.16 -12.68 0.29
N MET A 278 0.91 -12.84 -0.49
CA MET A 278 2.30 -12.67 -0.04
C MET A 278 2.87 -11.41 -0.67
N GLY A 279 3.63 -10.62 0.11
CA GLY A 279 4.23 -9.39 -0.39
C GLY A 279 3.20 -8.31 -0.75
N VAL A 280 1.97 -8.41 -0.26
CA VAL A 280 0.93 -7.40 -0.46
C VAL A 280 0.89 -6.46 0.73
N GLN A 281 0.99 -5.15 0.46
CA GLN A 281 0.90 -4.10 1.47
C GLN A 281 -0.32 -3.23 1.20
N LYS A 282 -1.25 -3.22 2.15
CA LYS A 282 -2.40 -2.33 2.12
C LYS A 282 -2.22 -1.21 3.14
N LEU A 283 -2.34 0.04 2.69
CA LEU A 283 -2.32 1.23 3.55
C LEU A 283 -3.60 2.02 3.34
N ASP A 284 -4.26 2.32 4.45
CA ASP A 284 -5.36 3.29 4.47
C ASP A 284 -4.81 4.73 4.53
N ILE A 285 -5.62 5.67 4.07
CA ILE A 285 -5.23 7.08 4.02
C ILE A 285 -5.01 7.68 5.43
N LYS A 286 -5.64 7.14 6.48
CA LYS A 286 -5.45 7.61 7.86
C LYS A 286 -4.03 7.28 8.36
N THR A 287 -3.53 6.10 8.02
CA THR A 287 -2.14 5.69 8.31
C THR A 287 -1.15 6.54 7.53
N ILE A 288 -1.41 6.78 6.23
CA ILE A 288 -0.56 7.62 5.38
C ILE A 288 -0.43 9.05 5.94
N LYS A 289 -1.52 9.66 6.40
CA LYS A 289 -1.52 11.01 6.98
C LYS A 289 -0.77 11.13 8.33
N GLN A 290 -0.42 10.03 8.98
CA GLN A 290 0.32 10.03 10.25
C GLN A 290 1.84 10.01 10.08
N VAL A 291 2.33 9.68 8.89
CA VAL A 291 3.78 9.61 8.61
C VAL A 291 4.30 11.00 8.26
N PRO A 292 5.39 11.49 8.88
CA PRO A 292 6.02 12.74 8.48
C PRO A 292 6.56 12.61 7.05
N VAL A 293 6.22 13.56 6.21
CA VAL A 293 6.64 13.58 4.81
C VAL A 293 7.10 14.97 4.39
N VAL A 294 7.51 15.12 3.16
CA VAL A 294 8.08 16.35 2.63
C VAL A 294 7.14 17.53 2.88
N PHE A 295 7.63 18.55 3.55
CA PHE A 295 6.92 19.81 3.88
C PHE A 295 5.57 19.62 4.59
N GLY A 296 5.37 18.43 5.25
CA GLY A 296 4.17 18.14 6.05
C GLY A 296 2.93 17.82 5.23
N GLU A 297 3.01 17.70 3.92
CA GLU A 297 1.94 17.17 3.09
C GLU A 297 1.99 15.63 3.11
N ALA A 298 0.86 14.97 3.37
CA ALA A 298 0.76 13.53 3.28
C ALA A 298 1.01 13.07 1.83
N ASP A 299 1.94 12.14 1.63
CA ASP A 299 2.34 11.67 0.31
C ASP A 299 2.34 10.15 0.24
N ILE A 300 1.56 9.60 -0.68
CA ILE A 300 1.33 8.17 -0.83
C ILE A 300 2.63 7.45 -1.23
N LEU A 301 3.33 7.93 -2.24
CA LEU A 301 4.53 7.25 -2.73
C LEU A 301 5.67 7.32 -1.71
N ARG A 302 5.81 8.44 -0.99
CA ARG A 302 6.81 8.59 0.06
C ARG A 302 6.57 7.65 1.23
N VAL A 303 5.31 7.41 1.59
CA VAL A 303 4.99 6.42 2.62
C VAL A 303 5.27 5.01 2.11
N MET A 304 5.02 4.70 0.83
CA MET A 304 5.38 3.41 0.24
C MET A 304 6.88 3.12 0.34
N THR A 305 7.76 4.12 0.20
CA THR A 305 9.21 3.93 0.33
C THR A 305 9.68 3.61 1.76
N THR A 306 8.81 3.71 2.77
CA THR A 306 9.12 3.27 4.14
C THR A 306 8.85 1.79 4.39
N LEU A 307 8.29 1.08 3.41
CA LEU A 307 7.95 -0.34 3.47
C LEU A 307 9.11 -1.22 2.95
N PRO A 308 9.27 -2.45 3.45
CA PRO A 308 10.35 -3.31 3.00
C PRO A 308 10.21 -3.69 1.52
N GLY A 309 11.34 -3.73 0.82
CA GLY A 309 11.41 -4.07 -0.61
C GLY A 309 11.02 -2.93 -1.55
N VAL A 310 10.73 -1.74 -1.04
CA VAL A 310 10.39 -0.54 -1.83
C VAL A 310 11.47 0.52 -1.64
N LYS A 311 12.16 0.90 -2.69
CA LYS A 311 13.27 1.84 -2.68
C LYS A 311 13.04 2.98 -3.66
N THR A 312 13.84 4.02 -3.54
CA THR A 312 13.97 5.11 -4.51
C THR A 312 15.44 5.45 -4.70
N VAL A 313 15.81 5.99 -5.84
CA VAL A 313 17.22 6.32 -6.12
C VAL A 313 17.71 7.55 -5.35
N GLY A 314 16.81 8.41 -4.84
CA GLY A 314 17.19 9.61 -4.09
C GLY A 314 16.00 10.49 -3.73
N GLU A 315 16.26 11.71 -3.22
CA GLU A 315 15.25 12.62 -2.71
C GLU A 315 14.34 13.15 -3.82
N ALA A 316 14.73 13.70 -4.86
CA ALA A 316 13.90 14.14 -5.96
C ALA A 316 13.81 13.08 -7.06
N SER A 317 13.30 11.90 -6.72
CA SER A 317 13.08 10.81 -7.66
C SER A 317 11.60 10.50 -7.76
N THR A 318 11.10 10.39 -8.98
CA THR A 318 9.69 10.16 -9.28
C THR A 318 9.30 8.70 -9.17
N GLY A 319 10.26 7.78 -9.18
CA GLY A 319 10.02 6.36 -9.35
C GLY A 319 10.22 5.51 -8.09
N LEU A 320 9.55 4.38 -8.08
CA LEU A 320 9.73 3.30 -7.11
C LEU A 320 10.55 2.16 -7.72
N ASN A 321 11.48 1.63 -6.95
CA ASN A 321 12.20 0.40 -7.26
C ASN A 321 11.71 -0.68 -6.30
N VAL A 322 10.94 -1.63 -6.81
CA VAL A 322 10.33 -2.67 -5.99
C VAL A 322 11.00 -4.01 -6.27
N ARG A 323 11.56 -4.66 -5.22
CA ARG A 323 12.25 -5.97 -5.32
C ARG A 323 13.23 -6.06 -6.49
N GLY A 324 14.03 -5.01 -6.65
CA GLY A 324 15.05 -4.94 -7.69
C GLY A 324 14.51 -4.70 -9.11
N GLY A 325 13.27 -4.26 -9.25
CA GLY A 325 12.74 -3.78 -10.52
C GLY A 325 13.10 -2.33 -10.79
N SER A 326 13.26 -1.96 -12.06
CA SER A 326 13.36 -0.57 -12.50
C SER A 326 12.02 0.16 -12.35
N THR A 327 12.05 1.48 -12.44
CA THR A 327 10.86 2.31 -12.23
C THR A 327 9.73 1.99 -13.20
N ASP A 328 10.05 1.77 -14.47
CA ASP A 328 9.09 1.45 -15.54
C ASP A 328 8.46 0.05 -15.41
N GLN A 329 9.06 -0.82 -14.59
CA GLN A 329 8.56 -2.16 -14.33
C GLN A 329 7.43 -2.21 -13.27
N ASN A 330 6.96 -1.04 -12.78
CA ASN A 330 5.82 -0.95 -11.88
C ASN A 330 4.57 -0.47 -12.63
N LEU A 331 3.46 -1.18 -12.45
CA LEU A 331 2.15 -0.72 -12.92
C LEU A 331 1.50 0.15 -11.85
N VAL A 332 1.31 1.42 -12.12
CA VAL A 332 0.63 2.34 -11.21
C VAL A 332 -0.74 2.68 -11.77
N LEU A 333 -1.78 2.33 -11.02
CA LEU A 333 -3.17 2.52 -11.39
C LEU A 333 -3.87 3.48 -10.42
N PHE A 334 -4.69 4.37 -10.97
CA PHE A 334 -5.64 5.18 -10.24
C PHE A 334 -7.05 4.92 -10.79
N ASN A 335 -7.88 4.17 -10.05
CA ASN A 335 -9.19 3.68 -10.50
C ASN A 335 -9.14 3.03 -11.90
N ASP A 336 -8.22 2.10 -12.13
CA ASP A 336 -7.92 1.41 -13.39
C ASP A 336 -7.20 2.24 -14.47
N ALA A 337 -7.13 3.56 -14.37
CA ALA A 337 -6.36 4.41 -15.27
C ALA A 337 -4.85 4.26 -15.01
N THR A 338 -4.04 4.13 -16.05
CA THR A 338 -2.58 4.03 -15.94
C THR A 338 -1.96 5.42 -15.75
N ILE A 339 -1.17 5.59 -14.70
CA ILE A 339 -0.40 6.82 -14.44
C ILE A 339 1.05 6.57 -14.81
N TYR A 340 1.51 7.18 -15.90
CA TYR A 340 2.87 7.01 -16.42
C TYR A 340 3.90 7.82 -15.64
N ASN A 341 3.61 9.07 -15.29
CA ASN A 341 4.44 9.86 -14.39
C ASN A 341 3.68 10.05 -13.07
N THR A 342 4.28 9.57 -12.00
CA THR A 342 3.64 9.47 -10.68
C THR A 342 3.95 10.65 -9.76
N ALA A 343 4.68 11.68 -10.24
CA ALA A 343 5.13 12.74 -9.36
C ALA A 343 5.10 14.13 -9.97
N HIS A 344 4.90 15.11 -9.11
CA HIS A 344 5.05 16.53 -9.37
C HIS A 344 6.43 17.02 -8.97
N PHE A 345 6.86 18.12 -9.59
CA PHE A 345 8.05 18.86 -9.20
C PHE A 345 9.30 17.97 -9.13
N PHE A 346 9.54 17.20 -10.19
CA PHE A 346 10.68 16.26 -10.30
C PHE A 346 10.78 15.27 -9.14
N GLY A 347 9.64 14.84 -8.59
CA GLY A 347 9.60 13.82 -7.56
C GLY A 347 9.48 14.32 -6.12
N LEU A 348 9.24 15.60 -5.89
CA LEU A 348 9.01 16.12 -4.53
C LEU A 348 7.65 15.71 -3.97
N PHE A 349 6.61 15.73 -4.79
CA PHE A 349 5.25 15.35 -4.41
C PHE A 349 4.70 14.26 -5.33
N SER A 350 3.91 13.34 -4.81
CA SER A 350 3.16 12.42 -5.67
C SER A 350 1.97 13.12 -6.33
N VAL A 351 1.55 12.61 -7.49
CA VAL A 351 0.38 13.11 -8.22
C VAL A 351 -0.95 12.78 -7.52
N PHE A 352 -0.94 12.01 -6.45
CA PHE A 352 -2.14 11.53 -5.76
C PHE A 352 -2.54 12.47 -4.63
N ASN A 353 -3.69 13.12 -4.76
CA ASN A 353 -4.26 13.95 -3.70
C ASN A 353 -4.77 13.07 -2.54
N PRO A 354 -4.19 13.16 -1.34
CA PRO A 354 -4.53 12.27 -0.20
C PRO A 354 -5.95 12.47 0.34
N GLU A 355 -6.65 13.54 -0.03
CA GLU A 355 -8.06 13.74 0.39
C GLU A 355 -9.04 12.98 -0.50
N VAL A 356 -8.65 12.69 -1.75
CA VAL A 356 -9.46 11.95 -2.73
C VAL A 356 -9.21 10.45 -2.65
N VAL A 357 -8.02 10.03 -2.22
CA VAL A 357 -7.63 8.62 -2.13
C VAL A 357 -8.31 7.95 -0.93
N LYS A 358 -8.77 6.71 -1.12
CA LYS A 358 -9.36 5.83 -0.11
C LYS A 358 -8.36 4.78 0.37
N ASP A 359 -7.90 3.92 -0.53
CA ASP A 359 -7.05 2.77 -0.29
C ASP A 359 -5.88 2.74 -1.26
N VAL A 360 -4.75 2.20 -0.80
CA VAL A 360 -3.56 1.96 -1.61
C VAL A 360 -3.11 0.53 -1.37
N GLU A 361 -3.03 -0.26 -2.44
CA GLU A 361 -2.57 -1.66 -2.41
C GLU A 361 -1.34 -1.82 -3.28
N LEU A 362 -0.24 -2.27 -2.69
CA LEU A 362 1.01 -2.57 -3.38
C LEU A 362 1.22 -4.08 -3.41
N TYR A 363 1.22 -4.66 -4.61
CA TYR A 363 1.49 -6.07 -4.88
C TYR A 363 2.94 -6.22 -5.32
N LYS A 364 3.79 -6.86 -4.49
CA LYS A 364 5.21 -7.12 -4.76
C LYS A 364 5.48 -8.56 -5.20
N SER A 365 4.52 -9.48 -4.96
CA SER A 365 4.68 -10.93 -5.15
C SER A 365 3.40 -11.56 -5.67
N SER A 366 2.43 -11.86 -4.83
CA SER A 366 1.15 -12.48 -5.23
C SER A 366 0.32 -11.52 -6.08
N ILE A 367 0.77 -11.26 -7.31
CA ILE A 367 0.11 -10.33 -8.24
C ILE A 367 -1.10 -11.04 -8.86
N PRO A 368 -2.34 -10.53 -8.68
CA PRO A 368 -3.54 -11.11 -9.28
C PRO A 368 -3.45 -11.23 -10.80
N ALA A 369 -4.04 -12.28 -11.38
CA ALA A 369 -3.96 -12.56 -12.83
C ALA A 369 -4.61 -11.50 -13.72
N GLN A 370 -5.49 -10.66 -13.17
CA GLN A 370 -6.06 -9.49 -13.87
C GLN A 370 -5.02 -8.44 -14.25
N TYR A 371 -3.90 -8.36 -13.54
CA TYR A 371 -2.82 -7.41 -13.80
C TYR A 371 -1.71 -8.05 -14.64
N GLY A 372 -1.14 -7.28 -15.57
CA GLY A 372 -0.02 -7.70 -16.42
C GLY A 372 0.64 -6.49 -17.07
N GLY A 373 1.58 -6.77 -18.02
CA GLY A 373 2.27 -5.72 -18.78
C GLY A 373 3.39 -5.00 -18.03
N ARG A 374 3.72 -5.40 -16.80
CA ARG A 374 4.85 -4.90 -16.02
C ARG A 374 5.49 -6.03 -15.22
N LEU A 375 6.81 -5.94 -14.98
CA LEU A 375 7.59 -7.03 -14.38
C LEU A 375 7.70 -6.99 -12.87
N SER A 376 7.57 -5.84 -12.20
CA SER A 376 8.02 -5.70 -10.81
C SER A 376 6.87 -5.71 -9.81
N SER A 377 5.99 -4.75 -9.89
CA SER A 377 4.90 -4.59 -8.93
C SER A 377 3.67 -3.96 -9.55
N VAL A 378 2.57 -4.03 -8.81
CA VAL A 378 1.36 -3.28 -9.12
C VAL A 378 1.02 -2.41 -7.91
N LEU A 379 0.88 -1.11 -8.13
CA LEU A 379 0.37 -0.15 -7.16
C LEU A 379 -1.03 0.26 -7.60
N ASP A 380 -2.03 -0.27 -6.93
CA ASP A 380 -3.44 0.03 -7.19
C ASP A 380 -3.95 1.04 -6.16
N ILE A 381 -4.39 2.21 -6.65
CA ILE A 381 -4.87 3.32 -5.85
C ILE A 381 -6.33 3.56 -6.17
N SER A 382 -7.17 3.36 -5.17
CA SER A 382 -8.61 3.57 -5.27
C SER A 382 -9.00 4.92 -4.66
N SER A 383 -9.89 5.66 -5.35
CA SER A 383 -10.45 6.90 -4.83
C SER A 383 -11.67 6.66 -3.94
N ARG A 384 -12.02 7.68 -3.16
CA ARG A 384 -13.28 7.79 -2.42
C ARG A 384 -14.43 8.00 -3.40
N GLU A 385 -15.62 7.52 -3.03
CA GLU A 385 -16.84 7.76 -3.79
C GLU A 385 -17.46 9.15 -3.49
N GLY A 386 -17.05 9.78 -2.40
CA GLY A 386 -17.66 11.01 -1.86
C GLY A 386 -18.87 10.74 -0.96
N ASN A 387 -19.18 11.70 -0.11
CA ASN A 387 -20.27 11.61 0.87
C ASN A 387 -21.64 11.53 0.18
N LYS A 388 -22.39 10.44 0.41
CA LYS A 388 -23.72 10.22 -0.18
C LYS A 388 -24.87 10.91 0.59
N LYS A 389 -24.59 11.46 1.77
CA LYS A 389 -25.60 11.96 2.71
C LYS A 389 -25.58 13.47 2.88
N GLU A 390 -24.40 14.08 2.99
CA GLU A 390 -24.20 15.48 3.32
C GLU A 390 -23.07 16.10 2.49
N TYR A 391 -23.15 17.40 2.23
CA TYR A 391 -22.05 18.15 1.62
C TYR A 391 -20.99 18.41 2.66
N THR A 392 -19.75 18.11 2.31
CA THR A 392 -18.57 18.39 3.13
C THR A 392 -17.45 18.97 2.28
N ALA A 393 -16.61 19.79 2.89
CA ALA A 393 -15.45 20.37 2.20
C ALA A 393 -14.22 20.27 3.10
N SER A 394 -13.04 20.24 2.49
CA SER A 394 -11.78 20.39 3.20
C SER A 394 -10.83 21.29 2.43
N ALA A 395 -10.03 22.05 3.17
CA ALA A 395 -8.96 22.87 2.60
C ALA A 395 -7.69 22.69 3.42
N GLY A 396 -6.55 22.81 2.76
CA GLY A 396 -5.24 22.75 3.40
C GLY A 396 -4.31 23.78 2.78
N ILE A 397 -3.54 24.47 3.62
CA ILE A 397 -2.50 25.40 3.23
C ILE A 397 -1.21 24.97 3.93
N GLY A 398 -0.19 24.72 3.13
CA GLY A 398 1.15 24.40 3.59
C GLY A 398 2.17 25.44 3.14
N LEU A 399 3.44 25.13 3.33
CA LEU A 399 4.55 26.03 2.96
C LEU A 399 4.64 26.23 1.43
N LEU A 400 4.39 25.19 0.66
CA LEU A 400 4.58 25.17 -0.79
C LEU A 400 3.31 24.87 -1.58
N THR A 401 2.32 24.24 -0.97
CA THR A 401 1.12 23.72 -1.64
C THR A 401 -0.15 24.15 -0.93
N SER A 402 -1.21 24.31 -1.68
CA SER A 402 -2.58 24.42 -1.15
C SER A 402 -3.49 23.41 -1.86
N ARG A 403 -4.55 22.97 -1.15
CA ARG A 403 -5.53 22.05 -1.67
C ARG A 403 -6.94 22.41 -1.19
N VAL A 404 -7.92 22.10 -2.02
CA VAL A 404 -9.35 22.23 -1.72
C VAL A 404 -10.06 21.01 -2.24
N ASN A 405 -10.96 20.45 -1.43
CA ASN A 405 -11.79 19.31 -1.84
C ASN A 405 -13.22 19.57 -1.40
N ILE A 406 -14.16 19.23 -2.26
CA ILE A 406 -15.60 19.37 -2.06
C ILE A 406 -16.24 18.03 -2.42
N GLU A 407 -17.12 17.54 -1.57
CA GLU A 407 -17.84 16.30 -1.81
C GLU A 407 -19.29 16.40 -1.30
N GLY A 408 -20.15 15.60 -1.87
CA GLY A 408 -21.54 15.56 -1.43
C GLY A 408 -22.45 14.76 -2.36
N PRO A 409 -23.75 14.65 -1.99
CA PRO A 409 -24.74 13.98 -2.82
C PRO A 409 -25.25 14.88 -3.95
N LEU A 410 -25.16 14.41 -5.20
CA LEU A 410 -25.99 14.94 -6.28
C LEU A 410 -27.41 14.42 -6.15
N ILE A 411 -27.57 13.15 -5.79
CA ILE A 411 -28.83 12.52 -5.43
C ILE A 411 -28.59 11.76 -4.13
N LYS A 412 -29.27 12.17 -3.06
CA LYS A 412 -29.09 11.60 -1.72
C LYS A 412 -29.17 10.06 -1.74
N ASP A 413 -28.21 9.41 -1.08
CA ASP A 413 -28.04 7.96 -0.97
C ASP A 413 -27.84 7.20 -2.31
N LYS A 414 -27.85 7.89 -3.48
CA LYS A 414 -27.69 7.27 -4.81
C LYS A 414 -26.47 7.77 -5.57
N THR A 415 -26.31 9.09 -5.66
CA THR A 415 -25.25 9.69 -6.47
C THR A 415 -24.43 10.62 -5.62
N SER A 416 -23.15 10.33 -5.50
CA SER A 416 -22.18 11.21 -4.84
C SER A 416 -21.11 11.69 -5.81
N PHE A 417 -20.50 12.80 -5.46
CA PHE A 417 -19.30 13.29 -6.14
C PHE A 417 -18.23 13.69 -5.12
N ILE A 418 -16.99 13.67 -5.56
CA ILE A 418 -15.84 14.31 -4.92
C ILE A 418 -15.02 15.02 -5.99
N VAL A 419 -14.72 16.29 -5.75
CA VAL A 419 -13.82 17.10 -6.57
C VAL A 419 -12.71 17.58 -5.69
N GLY A 420 -11.47 17.36 -6.11
CA GLY A 420 -10.27 17.81 -5.41
C GLY A 420 -9.36 18.58 -6.35
N GLY A 421 -8.82 19.69 -5.88
CA GLY A 421 -7.79 20.47 -6.56
C GLY A 421 -6.62 20.75 -5.65
N ARG A 422 -5.41 20.70 -6.21
CA ARG A 422 -4.17 21.05 -5.54
C ARG A 422 -3.30 21.89 -6.45
N THR A 423 -2.55 22.84 -5.88
CA THR A 423 -1.58 23.67 -6.60
C THR A 423 -0.40 24.03 -5.72
N THR A 424 0.72 24.39 -6.36
CA THR A 424 1.90 24.92 -5.67
C THR A 424 2.11 26.41 -5.94
N TYR A 425 2.74 27.09 -5.00
CA TYR A 425 3.20 28.48 -5.09
C TYR A 425 4.66 28.63 -4.64
N ALA A 426 5.51 27.66 -5.02
CA ALA A 426 6.90 27.53 -4.56
C ALA A 426 7.85 28.61 -5.11
N ASN A 427 7.43 29.51 -6.01
CA ASN A 427 8.30 30.49 -6.67
C ASN A 427 9.06 31.40 -5.69
N TRP A 428 8.50 31.73 -4.53
CA TRP A 428 9.18 32.55 -3.49
C TRP A 428 10.42 31.82 -2.95
N LEU A 429 10.40 30.48 -2.84
CA LEU A 429 11.56 29.70 -2.39
C LEU A 429 12.69 29.69 -3.44
N LEU A 430 12.34 29.73 -4.72
CA LEU A 430 13.31 29.73 -5.80
C LEU A 430 14.08 31.05 -5.91
N GLN A 431 13.53 32.14 -5.38
CA GLN A 431 14.21 33.46 -5.34
C GLN A 431 15.39 33.46 -4.35
N ASP A 432 15.42 32.55 -3.37
CA ASP A 432 16.53 32.42 -2.42
C ASP A 432 17.67 31.53 -2.95
N LEU A 433 17.52 30.97 -4.17
CA LEU A 433 18.58 30.22 -4.84
C LEU A 433 19.78 31.15 -5.20
N PRO A 434 20.97 30.57 -5.46
CA PRO A 434 22.12 31.33 -5.94
C PRO A 434 21.77 32.22 -7.13
N ALA A 435 22.45 33.32 -7.31
CA ALA A 435 22.11 34.36 -8.29
C ALA A 435 21.87 33.85 -9.71
N GLN A 436 22.58 32.80 -10.11
CA GLN A 436 22.44 32.14 -11.40
C GLN A 436 21.10 31.37 -11.59
N TYR A 437 20.33 31.13 -10.54
CA TYR A 437 19.05 30.41 -10.59
C TYR A 437 17.84 31.21 -10.08
N LYS A 438 18.04 32.50 -9.70
CA LYS A 438 17.02 33.38 -9.09
C LYS A 438 15.77 33.59 -9.96
N ASN A 439 15.93 33.51 -11.29
CA ASN A 439 14.84 33.72 -12.22
C ASN A 439 14.07 32.43 -12.56
N SER A 440 14.38 31.33 -11.85
CA SER A 440 13.68 30.07 -12.05
C SER A 440 12.23 30.14 -11.50
N ARG A 441 11.33 29.46 -12.17
CA ARG A 441 9.92 29.36 -11.80
C ARG A 441 9.50 27.90 -11.80
N ALA A 442 8.61 27.54 -10.86
CA ALA A 442 8.08 26.21 -10.80
C ALA A 442 6.63 26.24 -10.29
N SER A 443 5.77 25.51 -10.95
CA SER A 443 4.38 25.39 -10.57
C SER A 443 3.81 24.04 -11.00
N PHE A 444 2.87 23.52 -10.23
CA PHE A 444 2.01 22.44 -10.69
C PHE A 444 0.57 22.65 -10.21
N TYR A 445 -0.33 21.99 -10.87
CA TYR A 445 -1.68 21.78 -10.38
C TYR A 445 -2.15 20.36 -10.71
N ASP A 446 -3.05 19.84 -9.89
CA ASP A 446 -3.84 18.64 -10.18
C ASP A 446 -5.31 18.84 -9.85
N LEU A 447 -6.15 18.21 -10.67
CA LEU A 447 -7.59 18.18 -10.51
C LEU A 447 -8.08 16.74 -10.54
N ASN A 448 -8.92 16.39 -9.59
CA ASN A 448 -9.53 15.07 -9.45
C ASN A 448 -11.04 15.22 -9.44
N LEU A 449 -11.72 14.37 -10.18
CA LEU A 449 -13.17 14.23 -10.17
C LEU A 449 -13.52 12.76 -10.02
N ASN A 450 -14.42 12.43 -9.09
CA ASN A 450 -15.02 11.11 -9.04
C ASN A 450 -16.53 11.24 -8.80
N ILE A 451 -17.33 10.53 -9.60
CA ILE A 451 -18.78 10.46 -9.48
C ILE A 451 -19.17 8.99 -9.36
N ALA A 452 -19.85 8.64 -8.28
CA ALA A 452 -20.40 7.30 -8.06
C ALA A 452 -21.92 7.36 -8.11
N HIS A 453 -22.54 6.55 -8.98
CA HIS A 453 -23.98 6.52 -9.19
C HIS A 453 -24.55 5.11 -9.04
N GLU A 454 -25.45 4.92 -8.09
CA GLU A 454 -26.24 3.69 -7.95
C GLU A 454 -27.51 3.81 -8.83
N ILE A 455 -27.46 3.25 -10.06
CA ILE A 455 -28.63 3.21 -10.96
C ILE A 455 -29.74 2.42 -10.28
N ASN A 456 -29.41 1.26 -9.73
CA ASN A 456 -30.27 0.41 -8.92
C ASN A 456 -29.43 -0.56 -8.06
N LYS A 457 -30.06 -1.40 -7.24
CA LYS A 457 -29.39 -2.34 -6.32
C LYS A 457 -28.44 -3.37 -7.01
N LYS A 458 -28.49 -3.49 -8.34
CA LYS A 458 -27.66 -4.39 -9.14
C LYS A 458 -26.62 -3.66 -9.98
N ASN A 459 -26.80 -2.36 -10.26
CA ASN A 459 -26.00 -1.59 -11.21
C ASN A 459 -25.42 -0.35 -10.56
N ASN A 460 -24.09 -0.24 -10.55
CA ASN A 460 -23.36 0.93 -10.12
C ASN A 460 -22.45 1.42 -11.24
N LEU A 461 -22.39 2.72 -11.43
CA LEU A 461 -21.58 3.40 -12.42
C LEU A 461 -20.61 4.35 -11.72
N TYR A 462 -19.36 4.34 -12.16
CA TYR A 462 -18.29 5.20 -11.62
C TYR A 462 -17.63 5.94 -12.77
N LEU A 463 -17.58 7.26 -12.68
CA LEU A 463 -16.85 8.13 -13.60
C LEU A 463 -15.71 8.77 -12.83
N THR A 464 -14.48 8.58 -13.32
CA THR A 464 -13.29 9.20 -12.75
C THR A 464 -12.62 10.07 -13.80
N GLY A 465 -12.23 11.29 -13.43
CA GLY A 465 -11.38 12.18 -14.21
C GLY A 465 -10.19 12.62 -13.40
N TYR A 466 -9.01 12.61 -14.02
CA TYR A 466 -7.77 13.11 -13.43
C TYR A 466 -7.01 13.95 -14.46
N MET A 467 -6.51 15.09 -14.01
CA MET A 467 -5.66 15.97 -14.83
C MET A 467 -4.57 16.57 -13.96
N SER A 468 -3.35 16.55 -14.46
CA SER A 468 -2.22 17.23 -13.82
C SER A 468 -1.35 17.92 -14.85
N GLU A 469 -0.69 19.00 -14.44
CA GLU A 469 0.26 19.73 -15.27
C GLU A 469 1.32 20.36 -14.39
N ASP A 470 2.57 20.19 -14.79
CA ASP A 470 3.76 20.73 -14.16
C ASP A 470 4.49 21.65 -15.15
N HIS A 471 4.94 22.79 -14.65
CA HIS A 471 5.80 23.71 -15.39
C HIS A 471 7.02 24.06 -14.55
N PHE A 472 8.17 23.86 -15.12
CA PHE A 472 9.44 24.29 -14.53
C PHE A 472 10.25 25.06 -15.56
N ASN A 473 10.62 26.25 -15.20
CA ASN A 473 11.48 27.12 -16.03
C ASN A 473 12.78 27.40 -15.28
N LEU A 474 13.90 26.99 -15.85
CA LEU A 474 15.20 27.22 -15.28
C LEU A 474 15.75 28.58 -15.82
N ASN A 475 15.87 29.56 -14.92
CA ASN A 475 16.52 30.84 -15.16
C ASN A 475 16.02 31.61 -16.40
N ASN A 476 14.74 31.47 -16.76
CA ASN A 476 14.07 31.97 -17.95
C ASN A 476 14.58 31.42 -19.30
N ASP A 477 15.45 30.43 -19.32
CA ASP A 477 15.94 29.77 -20.52
C ASP A 477 15.02 28.67 -21.00
N THR A 478 15.12 27.51 -20.35
CA THR A 478 14.42 26.33 -20.78
C THR A 478 13.21 26.06 -19.90
N THR A 479 12.05 25.88 -20.54
CA THR A 479 10.80 25.49 -19.88
C THR A 479 10.52 23.99 -20.08
N TYR A 480 10.34 23.26 -18.99
CA TYR A 480 9.90 21.89 -18.96
C TYR A 480 8.43 21.86 -18.58
N GLY A 481 7.60 21.22 -19.37
CA GLY A 481 6.19 20.99 -19.09
C GLY A 481 5.89 19.49 -19.16
N TYR A 482 5.11 18.94 -18.22
CA TYR A 482 4.66 17.56 -18.29
C TYR A 482 3.34 17.38 -17.52
N GLY A 483 2.56 16.38 -17.90
CA GLY A 483 1.29 16.13 -17.24
C GLY A 483 0.60 14.84 -17.65
N ASN A 484 -0.39 14.45 -16.84
CA ASN A 484 -1.28 13.31 -17.09
C ASN A 484 -2.71 13.80 -17.31
N LYS A 485 -3.44 13.15 -18.20
CA LYS A 485 -4.88 13.36 -18.43
C LYS A 485 -5.54 11.99 -18.55
N ASN A 486 -6.44 11.68 -17.62
CA ASN A 486 -7.07 10.38 -17.54
C ASN A 486 -8.58 10.54 -17.37
N VAL A 487 -9.33 9.74 -18.09
CA VAL A 487 -10.79 9.60 -17.91
C VAL A 487 -11.12 8.11 -17.91
N SER A 488 -11.85 7.66 -16.93
CA SER A 488 -12.30 6.26 -16.84
C SER A 488 -13.79 6.18 -16.51
N LEU A 489 -14.45 5.20 -17.11
CA LEU A 489 -15.84 4.83 -16.84
C LEU A 489 -15.84 3.36 -16.42
N LYS A 490 -16.40 3.07 -15.24
CA LYS A 490 -16.53 1.71 -14.72
C LYS A 490 -17.98 1.39 -14.44
N TRP A 491 -18.45 0.24 -14.89
CA TRP A 491 -19.77 -0.30 -14.61
C TRP A 491 -19.65 -1.61 -13.85
N LYS A 492 -20.28 -1.69 -12.67
CA LYS A 492 -20.43 -2.91 -11.88
C LYS A 492 -21.87 -3.41 -11.98
N HIS A 493 -22.05 -4.67 -12.38
CA HIS A 493 -23.35 -5.33 -12.41
C HIS A 493 -23.34 -6.61 -11.57
N VAL A 494 -24.31 -6.75 -10.67
CA VAL A 494 -24.49 -7.92 -9.80
C VAL A 494 -25.63 -8.77 -10.35
N PHE A 495 -25.32 -9.91 -10.97
CA PHE A 495 -26.30 -10.86 -11.49
C PHE A 495 -27.12 -11.49 -10.35
N ASN A 496 -26.40 -12.06 -9.37
CA ASN A 496 -26.96 -12.71 -8.19
C ASN A 496 -26.01 -12.56 -7.00
N ASN A 497 -26.27 -13.27 -5.88
CA ASN A 497 -25.46 -13.17 -4.67
C ASN A 497 -24.03 -13.69 -4.82
N GLN A 498 -23.79 -14.57 -5.81
CA GLN A 498 -22.49 -15.21 -6.02
C GLN A 498 -21.72 -14.69 -7.22
N PHE A 499 -22.37 -13.95 -8.11
CA PHE A 499 -21.76 -13.58 -9.39
C PHE A 499 -21.99 -12.12 -9.74
N TYR A 500 -20.90 -11.40 -9.95
CA TYR A 500 -20.90 -10.04 -10.47
C TYR A 500 -19.79 -9.84 -11.49
N PHE A 501 -19.91 -8.81 -12.31
CA PHE A 501 -18.83 -8.36 -13.16
C PHE A 501 -18.62 -6.85 -13.05
N THR A 502 -17.40 -6.44 -13.43
CA THR A 502 -17.04 -5.05 -13.67
C THR A 502 -16.50 -4.90 -15.09
N VAL A 503 -16.92 -3.85 -15.76
CA VAL A 503 -16.35 -3.41 -17.04
C VAL A 503 -15.79 -2.02 -16.83
N SER A 504 -14.52 -1.82 -17.13
CA SER A 504 -13.89 -0.50 -17.12
C SER A 504 -13.28 -0.18 -18.47
N THR A 505 -13.52 1.05 -18.92
CA THR A 505 -12.93 1.61 -20.13
C THR A 505 -12.43 3.02 -19.85
N GLY A 506 -11.42 3.44 -20.56
CA GLY A 506 -10.88 4.78 -20.35
C GLY A 506 -9.81 5.15 -21.34
N TYR A 507 -9.42 6.40 -21.23
CA TYR A 507 -8.36 7.02 -22.02
C TYR A 507 -7.34 7.64 -21.09
N ASP A 508 -6.07 7.27 -21.27
CA ASP A 508 -4.93 7.77 -20.53
C ASP A 508 -3.97 8.47 -21.49
N ARG A 509 -3.53 9.66 -21.09
CA ARG A 509 -2.52 10.44 -21.82
C ARG A 509 -1.46 10.93 -20.86
N TYR A 510 -0.22 10.70 -21.21
CA TYR A 510 0.95 11.36 -20.63
C TYR A 510 1.66 12.14 -21.72
N GLU A 511 2.10 13.34 -21.39
CA GLU A 511 2.86 14.19 -22.31
C GLU A 511 3.94 14.96 -21.58
N TYR A 512 5.05 15.22 -22.28
CA TYR A 512 6.02 16.21 -21.84
C TYR A 512 6.46 17.10 -23.01
N SER A 513 6.96 18.29 -22.66
CA SER A 513 7.60 19.21 -23.62
C SER A 513 8.78 19.94 -22.98
N ILE A 514 9.81 20.17 -23.79
CA ILE A 514 10.95 21.00 -23.43
C ILE A 514 10.97 22.14 -24.45
N GLN A 515 10.99 23.38 -24.00
CA GLN A 515 11.02 24.56 -24.87
C GLN A 515 12.12 25.52 -24.43
N SER A 516 13.02 25.90 -25.34
CA SER A 516 13.98 26.97 -25.14
C SER A 516 13.69 28.11 -26.11
N THR A 517 13.67 29.34 -25.58
CA THR A 517 13.37 30.56 -26.36
C THR A 517 14.36 31.68 -26.08
N GLU A 518 15.39 31.48 -25.28
CA GLU A 518 16.37 32.48 -24.90
C GLU A 518 17.11 33.02 -26.14
N ASN A 519 17.57 32.13 -27.02
CA ASN A 519 18.14 32.48 -28.29
C ASN A 519 17.12 32.27 -29.42
N PRO A 520 16.55 33.35 -30.01
CA PRO A 520 15.53 33.22 -31.04
C PRO A 520 15.95 32.43 -32.30
N VAL A 521 17.26 32.35 -32.57
CA VAL A 521 17.80 31.62 -33.73
C VAL A 521 17.81 30.12 -33.50
N ASN A 522 18.00 29.71 -32.26
CA ASN A 522 18.03 28.31 -31.84
C ASN A 522 16.79 27.91 -31.04
N ALA A 523 15.73 28.73 -31.09
CA ALA A 523 14.51 28.47 -30.32
C ALA A 523 13.79 27.19 -30.81
N TYR A 524 13.53 26.27 -29.91
CA TYR A 524 12.93 24.98 -30.22
C TYR A 524 11.89 24.53 -29.20
N LYS A 525 11.08 23.61 -29.63
CA LYS A 525 10.21 22.79 -28.76
C LYS A 525 10.41 21.33 -29.11
N LEU A 526 10.74 20.52 -28.08
CA LEU A 526 10.76 19.07 -28.12
C LEU A 526 9.53 18.56 -27.39
N GLY A 527 8.78 17.65 -27.95
CA GLY A 527 7.59 17.09 -27.36
C GLY A 527 7.53 15.56 -27.50
N PHE A 528 6.89 14.94 -26.54
CA PHE A 528 6.62 13.50 -26.48
C PHE A 528 5.21 13.27 -25.92
N ASN A 529 4.51 12.22 -26.36
CA ASN A 529 3.28 11.78 -25.69
C ASN A 529 2.99 10.29 -25.86
N ILE A 530 2.32 9.73 -24.86
CA ILE A 530 1.67 8.41 -24.88
C ILE A 530 0.18 8.62 -24.80
N ASN A 531 -0.55 7.94 -25.67
CA ASN A 531 -2.01 7.82 -25.58
C ASN A 531 -2.35 6.34 -25.45
N GLN A 532 -3.24 6.01 -24.52
CA GLN A 532 -3.68 4.66 -24.26
C GLN A 532 -5.21 4.63 -24.15
N LEU A 533 -5.83 3.77 -24.93
CA LEU A 533 -7.24 3.38 -24.73
C LEU A 533 -7.26 1.99 -24.11
N TYR A 534 -8.15 1.74 -23.17
CA TYR A 534 -8.28 0.43 -22.56
C TYR A 534 -9.73 0.00 -22.37
N LEU A 535 -9.92 -1.31 -22.41
CA LEU A 535 -11.14 -2.00 -22.00
C LEU A 535 -10.73 -3.18 -21.12
N ARG A 536 -11.26 -3.28 -19.92
CA ARG A 536 -11.04 -4.37 -18.99
C ARG A 536 -12.37 -4.92 -18.51
N THR A 537 -12.52 -6.24 -18.52
CA THR A 537 -13.64 -6.94 -17.92
C THR A 537 -13.12 -7.84 -16.81
N ASN A 538 -13.78 -7.84 -15.69
CA ASN A 538 -13.44 -8.71 -14.57
C ASN A 538 -14.72 -9.34 -14.03
N PHE A 539 -14.79 -10.67 -14.03
CA PHE A 539 -15.90 -11.49 -13.54
C PHE A 539 -15.46 -12.16 -12.23
N ASN A 540 -16.27 -11.99 -11.19
CA ASN A 540 -16.04 -12.59 -9.88
C ASN A 540 -17.14 -13.57 -9.57
N TYR A 541 -16.79 -14.85 -9.38
CA TYR A 541 -17.75 -15.92 -9.13
C TYR A 541 -17.41 -16.69 -7.86
N PHE A 542 -18.19 -16.47 -6.82
CA PHE A 542 -18.14 -17.19 -5.54
C PHE A 542 -18.81 -18.55 -5.71
N LEU A 543 -18.11 -19.51 -6.33
CA LEU A 543 -18.64 -20.80 -6.73
C LEU A 543 -19.09 -21.62 -5.51
N SER A 544 -18.30 -21.61 -4.43
CA SER A 544 -18.59 -22.29 -3.16
C SER A 544 -17.90 -21.56 -1.99
N SER A 545 -18.03 -22.11 -0.78
CA SER A 545 -17.25 -21.62 0.37
C SER A 545 -15.74 -21.83 0.23
N SER A 546 -15.33 -22.73 -0.66
CA SER A 546 -13.92 -23.10 -0.88
C SER A 546 -13.33 -22.53 -2.18
N HIS A 547 -14.17 -22.19 -3.17
CA HIS A 547 -13.72 -21.73 -4.49
C HIS A 547 -14.28 -20.36 -4.84
N THR A 548 -13.38 -19.43 -5.17
CA THR A 548 -13.73 -18.14 -5.77
C THR A 548 -12.95 -17.99 -7.06
N LEU A 549 -13.69 -17.86 -8.17
CA LEU A 549 -13.13 -17.73 -9.51
C LEU A 549 -13.12 -16.25 -9.92
N ASP A 550 -11.97 -15.79 -10.40
CA ASP A 550 -11.80 -14.49 -11.06
C ASP A 550 -11.32 -14.72 -12.49
N PHE A 551 -12.05 -14.19 -13.47
CA PHE A 551 -11.69 -14.33 -14.87
C PHE A 551 -12.09 -13.11 -15.68
N GLY A 552 -11.45 -12.91 -16.83
CA GLY A 552 -11.76 -11.74 -17.62
C GLY A 552 -10.87 -11.55 -18.84
N VAL A 553 -11.10 -10.42 -19.48
CA VAL A 553 -10.38 -9.97 -20.67
C VAL A 553 -9.89 -8.56 -20.44
N SER A 554 -8.67 -8.26 -20.88
CA SER A 554 -8.17 -6.89 -20.96
C SER A 554 -7.61 -6.64 -22.36
N THR A 555 -7.85 -5.44 -22.89
CA THR A 555 -7.22 -4.95 -24.11
C THR A 555 -6.79 -3.52 -23.94
N LEU A 556 -5.59 -3.18 -24.44
CA LEU A 556 -4.99 -1.86 -24.39
C LEU A 556 -4.49 -1.53 -25.79
N HIS A 557 -4.88 -0.37 -26.30
CA HIS A 557 -4.36 0.16 -27.56
C HIS A 557 -3.43 1.33 -27.28
N TYR A 558 -2.18 1.19 -27.65
CA TYR A 558 -1.13 2.20 -27.47
C TYR A 558 -0.92 3.01 -28.73
N LYS A 559 -0.72 4.32 -28.56
CA LYS A 559 -0.22 5.21 -29.60
C LYS A 559 0.79 6.17 -28.99
N LEU A 560 2.06 6.00 -29.32
CA LEU A 560 3.19 6.79 -28.86
C LEU A 560 3.65 7.72 -29.98
N HIS A 561 4.02 8.97 -29.59
CA HIS A 561 4.79 9.89 -30.40
C HIS A 561 6.12 10.12 -29.68
N PRO A 562 7.17 9.37 -30.03
CA PRO A 562 8.39 9.29 -29.23
C PRO A 562 9.26 10.52 -29.28
N GLY A 563 9.06 11.41 -30.26
CA GLY A 563 9.78 12.67 -30.33
C GLY A 563 9.30 13.56 -31.48
N MET A 564 9.15 14.86 -31.20
CA MET A 564 8.88 15.89 -32.18
C MET A 564 9.70 17.14 -31.81
N TYR A 565 10.68 17.46 -32.62
CA TYR A 565 11.57 18.62 -32.46
C TYR A 565 11.22 19.67 -33.53
N VAL A 566 10.74 20.83 -33.10
CA VAL A 566 10.23 21.86 -34.02
C VAL A 566 10.74 23.25 -33.65
N PRO A 567 10.94 24.16 -34.65
CA PRO A 567 11.33 25.56 -34.40
C PRO A 567 10.22 26.31 -33.67
N VAL A 568 10.62 27.31 -32.87
CA VAL A 568 9.71 28.23 -32.17
C VAL A 568 9.99 29.68 -32.64
N GLY A 569 8.97 30.31 -33.22
CA GLY A 569 9.03 31.66 -33.74
C GLY A 569 9.68 31.78 -35.14
N PRO A 570 9.51 32.93 -35.79
CA PRO A 570 9.89 33.10 -37.21
C PRO A 570 11.39 33.24 -37.44
N LYS A 571 12.20 33.45 -36.40
CA LYS A 571 13.67 33.62 -36.49
C LYS A 571 14.42 32.31 -36.24
N SER A 572 13.75 31.27 -35.84
CA SER A 572 14.41 29.99 -35.54
C SER A 572 14.89 29.32 -36.82
N LEU A 573 16.14 28.90 -36.80
CA LEU A 573 16.80 28.10 -37.85
C LEU A 573 16.81 26.62 -37.54
N VAL A 574 16.11 26.20 -36.49
CA VAL A 574 15.98 24.82 -36.13
C VAL A 574 15.26 24.05 -37.23
N VAL A 575 15.88 22.97 -37.69
CA VAL A 575 15.27 22.05 -38.68
C VAL A 575 14.29 21.16 -37.99
N PRO A 576 13.02 21.12 -38.43
CA PRO A 576 12.02 20.22 -37.85
C PRO A 576 12.44 18.77 -38.02
N ASP A 577 12.32 17.99 -36.96
CA ASP A 577 12.54 16.54 -36.95
C ASP A 577 11.45 15.85 -36.14
N THR A 578 10.97 14.70 -36.64
CA THR A 578 9.89 13.95 -36.00
C THR A 578 10.16 12.46 -36.11
N LEU A 579 10.23 11.79 -34.95
CA LEU A 579 10.31 10.33 -34.87
C LEU A 579 8.98 9.71 -35.29
N GLN A 580 9.06 8.53 -35.87
CA GLN A 580 7.89 7.79 -36.32
C GLN A 580 7.01 7.40 -35.13
N ALA A 581 5.70 7.61 -35.24
CA ALA A 581 4.74 7.18 -34.24
C ALA A 581 4.70 5.63 -34.15
N GLU A 582 4.56 5.14 -32.93
CA GLU A 582 4.46 3.70 -32.63
C GLU A 582 3.05 3.36 -32.19
N GLN A 583 2.55 2.20 -32.64
CA GLN A 583 1.22 1.70 -32.28
C GLN A 583 1.28 0.22 -31.94
N ALA A 584 0.53 -0.18 -30.93
CA ALA A 584 0.40 -1.58 -30.57
C ALA A 584 -0.93 -1.88 -29.88
N GLU A 585 -1.31 -3.14 -29.91
CA GLU A 585 -2.44 -3.69 -29.15
C GLU A 585 -1.93 -4.79 -28.21
N GLU A 586 -2.16 -4.61 -26.92
CA GLU A 586 -1.91 -5.61 -25.89
C GLU A 586 -3.25 -6.17 -25.40
N SER A 587 -3.48 -7.45 -25.62
CA SER A 587 -4.69 -8.15 -25.19
C SER A 587 -4.33 -9.31 -24.27
N ALA A 588 -5.19 -9.63 -23.30
CA ALA A 588 -4.99 -10.79 -22.46
C ALA A 588 -6.30 -11.39 -21.98
N LEU A 589 -6.29 -12.73 -21.82
CA LEU A 589 -7.30 -13.51 -21.13
C LEU A 589 -6.70 -14.02 -19.83
N TYR A 590 -7.50 -14.06 -18.76
CA TYR A 590 -7.03 -14.61 -17.49
C TYR A 590 -8.14 -15.36 -16.76
N LEU A 591 -7.71 -16.33 -15.95
CA LEU A 591 -8.53 -17.11 -15.05
C LEU A 591 -7.70 -17.38 -13.79
N SER A 592 -8.30 -17.21 -12.63
CA SER A 592 -7.72 -17.60 -11.35
C SER A 592 -8.76 -18.22 -10.43
N ASP A 593 -8.33 -19.15 -9.57
CA ASP A 593 -9.13 -19.77 -8.53
C ASP A 593 -8.45 -19.56 -7.18
N HIS A 594 -9.19 -18.97 -6.25
CA HIS A 594 -8.86 -18.98 -4.85
C HIS A 594 -9.47 -20.23 -4.22
N TYR A 595 -8.64 -21.24 -3.92
CA TYR A 595 -9.08 -22.53 -3.39
C TYR A 595 -8.66 -22.73 -1.95
N ALA A 596 -9.62 -22.64 -1.02
CA ALA A 596 -9.45 -23.00 0.37
C ALA A 596 -9.61 -24.53 0.52
N ILE A 597 -8.51 -25.27 0.45
CA ILE A 597 -8.49 -26.74 0.56
C ILE A 597 -8.90 -27.16 1.96
N THR A 598 -8.36 -26.47 2.98
CA THR A 598 -8.76 -26.60 4.38
C THR A 598 -8.81 -25.20 5.02
N SER A 599 -9.24 -25.08 6.26
CA SER A 599 -9.15 -23.82 7.02
C SER A 599 -7.72 -23.27 7.09
N ASP A 600 -6.72 -24.15 7.06
CA ASP A 600 -5.33 -23.83 7.31
C ASP A 600 -4.49 -23.82 6.03
N PHE A 601 -4.95 -24.47 4.96
CA PHE A 601 -4.25 -24.54 3.69
C PHE A 601 -5.07 -23.97 2.53
N THR A 602 -4.54 -22.93 1.88
CA THR A 602 -5.19 -22.23 0.75
C THR A 602 -4.18 -22.06 -0.37
N ILE A 603 -4.64 -22.22 -1.60
CA ILE A 603 -3.87 -21.99 -2.82
C ILE A 603 -4.64 -20.99 -3.68
N ASP A 604 -3.94 -19.99 -4.20
CA ASP A 604 -4.39 -19.12 -5.30
C ASP A 604 -3.63 -19.54 -6.54
N ALA A 605 -4.32 -19.99 -7.56
CA ALA A 605 -3.73 -20.41 -8.82
C ALA A 605 -4.40 -19.65 -9.98
N GLY A 606 -3.58 -19.02 -10.81
CA GLY A 606 -4.06 -18.24 -11.94
C GLY A 606 -3.17 -18.41 -13.18
N ILE A 607 -3.78 -18.28 -14.32
CA ILE A 607 -3.12 -18.21 -15.62
C ILE A 607 -3.62 -16.97 -16.35
N ARG A 608 -2.70 -16.25 -16.97
CA ARG A 608 -2.95 -15.17 -17.91
C ARG A 608 -2.25 -15.49 -19.20
N TYR A 609 -2.92 -15.34 -20.32
CA TYR A 609 -2.30 -15.42 -21.63
C TYR A 609 -2.30 -14.03 -22.25
N SER A 610 -1.12 -13.43 -22.39
CA SER A 610 -0.95 -12.11 -23.02
C SER A 610 -0.56 -12.24 -24.47
N LEU A 611 -1.08 -11.35 -25.31
CA LEU A 611 -0.81 -11.22 -26.72
C LEU A 611 -0.55 -9.74 -27.01
N PHE A 612 0.59 -9.46 -27.64
CA PHE A 612 0.99 -8.12 -28.03
C PHE A 612 1.25 -8.09 -29.54
N ASN A 613 0.57 -7.18 -30.23
CA ASN A 613 0.71 -6.96 -31.68
C ASN A 613 1.27 -5.55 -31.92
N TYR A 614 2.50 -5.47 -32.44
CA TYR A 614 3.04 -4.21 -32.92
C TYR A 614 2.43 -3.91 -34.29
N LEU A 615 1.93 -2.67 -34.47
CA LEU A 615 1.08 -2.30 -35.61
C LEU A 615 1.71 -1.20 -36.47
N GLY A 616 1.45 -1.27 -37.81
CA GLY A 616 1.71 -0.16 -38.73
C GLY A 616 0.69 1.00 -38.62
N PRO A 617 0.97 2.16 -39.19
CA PRO A 617 2.02 2.38 -40.21
C PRO A 617 3.41 2.46 -39.58
N SER A 618 4.39 1.84 -40.19
CA SER A 618 5.75 1.83 -39.69
C SER A 618 6.76 1.49 -40.77
N VAL A 619 7.94 2.12 -40.73
CA VAL A 619 9.12 1.74 -41.50
C VAL A 619 10.09 1.05 -40.53
N GLN A 620 10.36 -0.22 -40.76
CA GLN A 620 11.21 -1.02 -39.88
C GLN A 620 12.56 -1.27 -40.56
N ASN A 621 13.66 -1.05 -39.78
CA ASN A 621 15.00 -1.37 -40.22
C ASN A 621 15.24 -2.88 -40.17
N ASN A 622 15.85 -3.43 -41.22
CA ASN A 622 16.26 -4.84 -41.29
C ASN A 622 17.77 -4.92 -41.13
N TYR A 623 18.25 -5.89 -40.38
CA TYR A 623 19.67 -6.09 -40.10
C TYR A 623 20.12 -7.49 -40.55
N ALA A 624 21.43 -7.62 -40.77
CA ALA A 624 22.03 -8.91 -41.11
C ALA A 624 21.85 -9.91 -39.96
N PRO A 625 21.32 -11.12 -40.20
CA PRO A 625 21.07 -12.10 -39.16
C PRO A 625 22.33 -12.49 -38.38
N GLY A 626 22.23 -12.50 -37.03
CA GLY A 626 23.33 -12.90 -36.13
C GLY A 626 24.47 -11.88 -36.01
N GLN A 627 24.31 -10.70 -36.59
CA GLN A 627 25.22 -9.56 -36.40
C GLN A 627 24.65 -8.54 -35.42
N PRO A 628 25.51 -7.76 -34.76
CA PRO A 628 25.05 -6.63 -33.95
C PRO A 628 24.20 -5.66 -34.74
N LEU A 629 23.21 -5.03 -34.05
CA LEU A 629 22.42 -3.96 -34.67
C LEU A 629 23.29 -2.70 -34.76
N THR A 630 23.74 -2.37 -35.98
CA THR A 630 24.53 -1.16 -36.29
C THR A 630 24.15 -0.64 -37.65
N THR A 631 24.54 0.60 -37.97
CA THR A 631 24.31 1.19 -39.31
C THR A 631 24.99 0.38 -40.41
N GLU A 632 26.13 -0.26 -40.13
CA GLU A 632 26.87 -1.08 -41.09
C GLU A 632 26.20 -2.42 -41.37
N THR A 633 25.46 -2.96 -40.43
CA THR A 633 24.75 -4.26 -40.58
C THR A 633 23.32 -4.10 -41.09
N GLN A 634 22.84 -2.85 -41.26
CA GLN A 634 21.52 -2.58 -41.83
C GLN A 634 21.47 -3.01 -43.32
N THR A 635 20.55 -3.91 -43.64
CA THR A 635 20.40 -4.48 -45.00
C THR A 635 19.32 -3.79 -45.82
N GLY A 636 18.47 -2.97 -45.17
CA GLY A 636 17.38 -2.25 -45.84
C GLY A 636 16.26 -1.91 -44.88
N THR A 637 15.13 -1.49 -45.43
CA THR A 637 13.93 -1.14 -44.65
C THR A 637 12.70 -1.85 -45.22
N THR A 638 11.72 -2.12 -44.35
CA THR A 638 10.40 -2.66 -44.73
C THR A 638 9.31 -1.71 -44.28
N THR A 639 8.46 -1.26 -45.20
CA THR A 639 7.34 -0.36 -44.92
C THR A 639 6.05 -1.15 -44.73
N TYR A 640 5.35 -0.88 -43.68
CA TYR A 640 4.07 -1.50 -43.33
C TYR A 640 2.93 -0.47 -43.34
N ALA A 641 1.78 -0.85 -43.92
CA ALA A 641 0.59 -0.03 -43.98
C ALA A 641 -0.10 0.09 -42.57
N SER A 642 -0.97 1.09 -42.43
CA SER A 642 -1.77 1.30 -41.24
C SER A 642 -2.58 0.05 -40.84
N GLY A 643 -2.57 -0.30 -39.55
CA GLY A 643 -3.29 -1.45 -38.99
C GLY A 643 -2.68 -2.82 -39.35
N LYS A 644 -1.60 -2.88 -40.14
CA LYS A 644 -0.89 -4.15 -40.44
C LYS A 644 -0.16 -4.65 -39.20
N ILE A 645 -0.37 -5.90 -38.80
CA ILE A 645 0.43 -6.55 -37.77
C ILE A 645 1.84 -6.80 -38.32
N ILE A 646 2.83 -6.22 -37.64
CA ILE A 646 4.25 -6.29 -38.00
C ILE A 646 4.91 -7.43 -37.23
N LYS A 647 4.70 -7.48 -35.95
CA LYS A 647 5.24 -8.50 -35.05
C LYS A 647 4.24 -8.82 -33.94
N THR A 648 4.15 -10.11 -33.64
CA THR A 648 3.36 -10.61 -32.50
C THR A 648 4.28 -11.22 -31.46
N TYR A 649 4.08 -10.85 -30.21
CA TYR A 649 4.67 -11.46 -29.03
C TYR A 649 3.56 -11.95 -28.10
N GLY A 650 3.83 -12.95 -27.29
CA GLY A 650 2.85 -13.41 -26.31
C GLY A 650 3.26 -14.69 -25.63
N GLY A 651 2.41 -15.14 -24.71
CA GLY A 651 2.58 -16.40 -24.01
C GLY A 651 1.87 -16.46 -22.68
N PRO A 652 1.90 -17.64 -22.04
CA PRO A 652 1.30 -17.83 -20.75
C PRO A 652 2.10 -17.11 -19.65
N GLU A 653 1.38 -16.60 -18.65
CA GLU A 653 1.90 -16.06 -17.40
C GLU A 653 1.23 -16.80 -16.26
N TYR A 654 2.02 -17.42 -15.40
CA TYR A 654 1.54 -18.22 -14.29
C TYR A 654 1.56 -17.39 -12.98
N ARG A 655 0.55 -17.56 -12.16
CA ARG A 655 0.42 -16.95 -10.84
C ARG A 655 0.02 -18.05 -9.86
N VAL A 656 0.90 -18.39 -8.95
CA VAL A 656 0.61 -19.41 -7.93
C VAL A 656 1.05 -18.88 -6.58
N SER A 657 0.16 -18.91 -5.61
CA SER A 657 0.47 -18.58 -4.22
C SER A 657 -0.15 -19.61 -3.31
N ALA A 658 0.55 -19.99 -2.26
CA ALA A 658 0.09 -20.93 -1.27
C ALA A 658 0.31 -20.37 0.14
N ARG A 659 -0.64 -20.65 1.03
CA ARG A 659 -0.56 -20.31 2.45
C ARG A 659 -0.82 -21.53 3.29
N TYR A 660 0.02 -21.76 4.30
CA TYR A 660 -0.18 -22.77 5.33
C TYR A 660 -0.14 -22.13 6.72
N VAL A 661 -1.23 -22.22 7.46
CA VAL A 661 -1.35 -21.73 8.85
C VAL A 661 -0.84 -22.81 9.80
N LEU A 662 0.30 -22.53 10.45
CA LEU A 662 0.90 -23.46 11.42
C LEU A 662 0.23 -23.35 12.80
N THR A 663 -0.11 -22.13 13.18
CA THR A 663 -0.84 -21.79 14.41
C THR A 663 -1.71 -20.56 14.14
N ASP A 664 -2.65 -20.23 15.03
CA ASP A 664 -3.52 -19.04 14.89
C ASP A 664 -2.78 -17.71 14.70
N ASN A 665 -1.48 -17.67 14.99
CA ASN A 665 -0.65 -16.48 14.92
C ASN A 665 0.64 -16.66 14.09
N LEU A 666 0.78 -17.79 13.36
CA LEU A 666 1.93 -18.07 12.51
C LEU A 666 1.49 -18.73 11.22
N SER A 667 1.90 -18.19 10.07
CA SER A 667 1.70 -18.80 8.75
C SER A 667 2.96 -18.76 7.91
N LEU A 668 3.09 -19.74 7.03
CA LEU A 668 4.07 -19.77 5.94
C LEU A 668 3.35 -19.51 4.62
N LYS A 669 4.00 -18.76 3.73
CA LYS A 669 3.49 -18.46 2.40
C LYS A 669 4.59 -18.65 1.37
N ALA A 670 4.19 -19.07 0.17
CA ALA A 670 5.05 -19.18 -0.98
C ALA A 670 4.35 -18.61 -2.20
N SER A 671 5.08 -18.02 -3.14
CA SER A 671 4.51 -17.56 -4.41
C SER A 671 5.50 -17.72 -5.56
N TYR A 672 4.94 -17.99 -6.74
CA TYR A 672 5.61 -18.02 -8.03
C TYR A 672 4.81 -17.20 -9.03
N ASN A 673 5.48 -16.27 -9.74
CA ASN A 673 4.85 -15.44 -10.75
C ASN A 673 5.75 -15.38 -11.98
N THR A 674 5.16 -15.52 -13.17
CA THR A 674 5.79 -15.15 -14.44
C THR A 674 5.15 -13.88 -14.97
N GLN A 675 5.91 -13.00 -15.61
CA GLN A 675 5.43 -11.70 -16.10
C GLN A 675 6.10 -11.33 -17.42
N ARG A 676 5.38 -10.51 -18.23
CA ARG A 676 5.89 -9.93 -19.49
C ARG A 676 5.65 -8.42 -19.50
N GLN A 677 6.56 -7.69 -20.12
CA GLN A 677 6.46 -6.24 -20.30
C GLN A 677 6.73 -5.88 -21.75
N TYR A 678 5.80 -5.14 -22.35
CA TYR A 678 5.82 -4.79 -23.78
C TYR A 678 6.11 -3.33 -24.06
N ILE A 679 6.09 -2.48 -23.03
CA ILE A 679 6.44 -1.07 -23.12
C ILE A 679 7.53 -0.76 -22.08
N ASN A 680 8.61 -0.15 -22.51
CA ASN A 680 9.81 0.10 -21.73
C ASN A 680 10.11 1.59 -21.67
N MET A 681 10.69 2.05 -20.56
CA MET A 681 11.19 3.42 -20.46
C MET A 681 12.69 3.42 -20.73
N LEU A 682 13.11 4.30 -21.60
CA LEU A 682 14.51 4.54 -21.93
C LEU A 682 14.97 5.80 -21.21
N SER A 683 15.95 5.65 -20.33
CA SER A 683 16.51 6.75 -19.55
C SER A 683 18.02 6.64 -19.44
N ASN A 684 18.71 7.71 -19.69
CA ASN A 684 20.15 7.82 -19.48
C ASN A 684 20.51 8.34 -18.08
N THR A 685 19.50 8.52 -17.22
CA THR A 685 19.66 8.98 -15.84
C THR A 685 19.22 7.90 -14.86
N THR A 686 19.87 7.82 -13.72
CA THR A 686 19.50 6.84 -12.67
C THR A 686 18.14 7.15 -12.05
N ALA A 687 17.80 8.43 -11.91
CA ALA A 687 16.49 8.88 -11.46
C ALA A 687 15.59 9.08 -12.67
N MET A 688 14.40 8.44 -12.64
CA MET A 688 13.39 8.72 -13.66
C MET A 688 13.13 10.22 -13.75
N ALA A 689 13.27 10.77 -14.95
CA ALA A 689 12.95 12.14 -15.28
C ALA A 689 11.62 12.21 -16.05
N PRO A 690 10.86 13.30 -15.94
CA PRO A 690 9.65 13.46 -16.75
C PRO A 690 9.91 13.42 -18.26
N THR A 691 11.16 13.67 -18.66
CA THR A 691 11.62 13.72 -20.05
C THR A 691 12.13 12.38 -20.57
N ASP A 692 12.06 11.29 -19.79
CA ASP A 692 12.42 9.96 -20.26
C ASP A 692 11.44 9.45 -21.32
N ILE A 693 11.96 8.70 -22.26
CA ILE A 693 11.23 8.24 -23.46
C ILE A 693 10.63 6.86 -23.21
N TRP A 694 9.40 6.68 -23.63
CA TRP A 694 8.79 5.34 -23.66
C TRP A 694 8.89 4.74 -25.05
N LYS A 695 9.13 3.43 -25.10
CA LYS A 695 9.34 2.65 -26.33
C LYS A 695 8.54 1.35 -26.27
N LEU A 696 7.79 1.04 -27.31
CA LEU A 696 7.12 -0.26 -27.44
C LEU A 696 8.11 -1.34 -27.89
N ALA A 697 7.89 -2.58 -27.48
CA ALA A 697 8.56 -3.72 -28.08
C ALA A 697 8.20 -3.80 -29.58
N ASP A 698 9.21 -4.06 -30.41
CA ASP A 698 9.09 -4.10 -31.86
C ASP A 698 9.92 -5.26 -32.44
N PRO A 699 10.07 -5.46 -33.75
CA PRO A 699 10.88 -6.55 -34.32
C PRO A 699 12.34 -6.56 -33.84
N ASN A 700 12.93 -5.42 -33.48
CA ASN A 700 14.33 -5.23 -33.13
C ASN A 700 14.56 -5.13 -31.61
N ILE A 701 13.53 -4.79 -30.84
CA ILE A 701 13.58 -4.69 -29.37
C ILE A 701 12.54 -5.63 -28.78
N LYS A 702 13.01 -6.74 -28.18
CA LYS A 702 12.12 -7.78 -27.63
C LYS A 702 11.47 -7.33 -26.32
N PRO A 703 10.28 -7.86 -26.00
CA PRO A 703 9.68 -7.65 -24.70
C PRO A 703 10.53 -8.24 -23.58
N GLN A 704 10.57 -7.57 -22.44
CA GLN A 704 11.15 -8.12 -21.23
C GLN A 704 10.25 -9.22 -20.67
N SER A 705 10.85 -10.25 -20.06
CA SER A 705 10.12 -11.27 -19.29
C SER A 705 10.85 -11.58 -17.99
N GLY A 706 10.12 -12.08 -17.00
CA GLY A 706 10.74 -12.42 -15.73
C GLY A 706 9.93 -13.41 -14.92
N ASP A 707 10.66 -14.19 -14.12
CA ASP A 707 10.18 -15.16 -13.16
C ASP A 707 10.52 -14.72 -11.74
N GLN A 708 9.57 -14.76 -10.84
CA GLN A 708 9.79 -14.43 -9.44
C GLN A 708 9.34 -15.56 -8.52
N TYR A 709 10.23 -15.98 -7.64
CA TYR A 709 10.02 -16.93 -6.55
C TYR A 709 10.08 -16.21 -5.22
N SER A 710 9.15 -16.49 -4.32
CA SER A 710 9.13 -15.85 -3.01
C SER A 710 8.65 -16.80 -1.93
N LEU A 711 9.22 -16.66 -0.73
CA LEU A 711 8.89 -17.41 0.48
C LEU A 711 8.79 -16.47 1.67
N GLY A 712 7.81 -16.66 2.54
CA GLY A 712 7.62 -15.79 3.69
C GLY A 712 7.06 -16.48 4.91
N ALA A 713 7.50 -16.01 6.08
CA ALA A 713 6.97 -16.39 7.38
C ALA A 713 6.34 -15.15 8.04
N TYR A 714 5.11 -15.30 8.53
CA TYR A 714 4.32 -14.23 9.13
C TYR A 714 3.91 -14.64 10.53
N ARG A 715 4.22 -13.79 11.51
CA ARG A 715 3.88 -14.06 12.91
C ARG A 715 3.35 -12.83 13.60
N ASN A 716 2.25 -13.02 14.35
CA ASN A 716 1.65 -11.97 15.16
C ASN A 716 1.90 -12.21 16.64
N PHE A 717 2.07 -11.12 17.39
CA PHE A 717 2.30 -11.14 18.83
C PHE A 717 1.27 -10.26 19.56
N LYS A 718 1.16 -10.46 20.88
CA LYS A 718 0.31 -9.66 21.78
C LYS A 718 -1.13 -9.51 21.27
N ASN A 719 -1.81 -10.65 21.03
CA ASN A 719 -3.16 -10.69 20.50
C ASN A 719 -3.30 -9.88 19.19
N ASN A 720 -2.42 -10.16 18.22
CA ASN A 720 -2.38 -9.54 16.90
C ASN A 720 -2.19 -8.01 16.90
N THR A 721 -1.60 -7.42 17.96
CA THR A 721 -1.28 -5.98 17.99
C THR A 721 0.06 -5.65 17.35
N ILE A 722 0.95 -6.64 17.23
CA ILE A 722 2.24 -6.54 16.55
C ILE A 722 2.27 -7.59 15.45
N GLU A 723 2.43 -7.14 14.22
CA GLU A 723 2.62 -7.98 13.03
C GLU A 723 4.10 -8.03 12.70
N THR A 724 4.59 -9.21 12.36
CA THR A 724 5.96 -9.40 11.86
C THR A 724 5.95 -10.27 10.61
N SER A 725 6.84 -9.96 9.68
CA SER A 725 7.09 -10.81 8.52
C SER A 725 8.58 -10.86 8.19
N VAL A 726 9.00 -12.01 7.68
CA VAL A 726 10.29 -12.19 6.99
C VAL A 726 9.98 -12.79 5.65
N GLU A 727 10.41 -12.13 4.58
CA GLU A 727 10.20 -12.58 3.21
C GLU A 727 11.54 -12.69 2.50
N VAL A 728 11.71 -13.72 1.68
CA VAL A 728 12.83 -13.87 0.76
C VAL A 728 12.32 -13.97 -0.65
N TYR A 729 13.07 -13.40 -1.60
CA TYR A 729 12.69 -13.48 -3.00
C TYR A 729 13.92 -13.66 -3.90
N TYR A 730 13.68 -14.26 -5.06
CA TYR A 730 14.60 -14.35 -6.16
C TYR A 730 13.84 -14.09 -7.47
N ARG A 731 14.44 -13.29 -8.35
CA ARG A 731 13.87 -12.95 -9.67
C ARG A 731 14.94 -13.11 -10.74
N ASP A 732 14.58 -13.76 -11.83
CA ASP A 732 15.31 -13.74 -13.10
C ASP A 732 14.60 -12.83 -14.09
N ILE A 733 15.35 -12.10 -14.92
CA ILE A 733 14.83 -11.20 -15.95
C ILE A 733 15.59 -11.46 -17.23
N ASP A 734 14.85 -11.73 -18.30
CA ASP A 734 15.37 -11.83 -19.67
C ASP A 734 15.01 -10.59 -20.49
N ASN A 735 15.90 -10.24 -21.43
CA ASN A 735 15.77 -9.09 -22.33
C ASN A 735 15.62 -7.77 -21.57
N TYR A 736 16.30 -7.62 -20.42
CA TYR A 736 16.36 -6.33 -19.75
C TYR A 736 17.11 -5.34 -20.65
N LEU A 737 16.56 -4.13 -20.85
CA LEU A 737 17.19 -3.12 -21.69
C LEU A 737 18.25 -2.33 -20.92
N ASP A 738 19.50 -2.42 -21.37
CA ASP A 738 20.62 -1.56 -21.00
C ASP A 738 21.14 -0.82 -22.24
N TYR A 739 22.18 -0.04 -22.12
CA TYR A 739 22.64 0.87 -23.18
C TYR A 739 24.08 0.62 -23.55
N LYS A 740 24.42 0.82 -24.82
CA LYS A 740 25.81 0.89 -25.27
C LYS A 740 26.51 2.13 -24.68
N SER A 741 27.82 2.07 -24.63
CA SER A 741 28.64 3.21 -24.24
C SER A 741 28.46 4.34 -25.25
N GLY A 742 28.05 5.55 -24.75
CA GLY A 742 27.77 6.69 -25.59
C GLY A 742 26.40 6.70 -26.27
N ALA A 743 25.46 5.84 -25.86
CA ALA A 743 24.12 5.77 -26.41
C ALA A 743 23.40 7.13 -26.42
N GLN A 744 22.74 7.44 -27.54
CA GLN A 744 21.90 8.63 -27.72
C GLN A 744 20.43 8.22 -27.71
N LEU A 745 19.67 8.69 -26.72
CA LEU A 745 18.28 8.27 -26.56
C LEU A 745 17.29 9.27 -27.15
N ILE A 746 17.60 10.56 -27.13
CA ILE A 746 16.69 11.63 -27.54
C ILE A 746 16.79 11.86 -29.06
N MET A 747 15.63 11.88 -29.74
CA MET A 747 15.52 12.06 -31.20
C MET A 747 16.38 11.10 -32.04
N ASN A 748 16.52 9.86 -31.57
CA ASN A 748 17.28 8.81 -32.26
C ASN A 748 16.37 7.99 -33.17
N HIS A 749 16.58 8.05 -34.48
CA HIS A 749 15.83 7.26 -35.48
C HIS A 749 16.23 5.79 -35.55
N HIS A 750 17.37 5.43 -34.92
CA HIS A 750 17.93 4.08 -34.87
C HIS A 750 18.16 3.63 -33.41
N ILE A 751 17.19 3.87 -32.56
CA ILE A 751 17.31 3.64 -31.10
C ILE A 751 17.68 2.17 -30.79
N GLU A 752 17.28 1.23 -31.63
CA GLU A 752 17.60 -0.19 -31.57
C GLU A 752 19.11 -0.47 -31.67
N THR A 753 19.89 0.44 -32.27
CA THR A 753 21.36 0.30 -32.38
C THR A 753 22.09 0.70 -31.08
N ASP A 754 21.43 1.43 -30.18
CA ASP A 754 22.01 1.99 -28.96
C ASP A 754 21.59 1.26 -27.68
N VAL A 755 20.60 0.38 -27.77
CA VAL A 755 20.17 -0.46 -26.65
C VAL A 755 20.78 -1.86 -26.71
N LEU A 756 20.87 -2.51 -25.54
CA LEU A 756 21.40 -3.87 -25.36
C LEU A 756 20.36 -4.73 -24.64
N GLU A 757 20.08 -5.91 -25.17
CA GLU A 757 19.29 -6.93 -24.44
C GLU A 757 20.20 -7.64 -23.45
N THR A 758 19.93 -7.49 -22.17
CA THR A 758 20.74 -8.04 -21.07
C THR A 758 19.95 -9.05 -20.23
N LYS A 759 20.66 -9.85 -19.44
CA LYS A 759 20.06 -10.66 -18.39
C LYS A 759 20.13 -9.90 -17.07
N GLY A 760 19.03 -9.96 -16.30
CA GLY A 760 18.97 -9.40 -14.96
C GLY A 760 18.69 -10.47 -13.92
N ARG A 761 19.16 -10.25 -12.68
CA ARG A 761 18.74 -11.02 -11.51
C ARG A 761 18.59 -10.10 -10.32
N ALA A 762 17.57 -10.37 -9.50
CA ALA A 762 17.38 -9.66 -8.25
C ALA A 762 17.04 -10.64 -7.11
N TYR A 763 17.62 -10.43 -5.93
CA TYR A 763 17.33 -11.26 -4.76
C TYR A 763 17.44 -10.46 -3.48
N GLY A 764 16.69 -10.87 -2.46
CA GLY A 764 16.73 -10.15 -1.19
C GLY A 764 15.97 -10.81 -0.06
N VAL A 765 16.18 -10.22 1.12
CA VAL A 765 15.49 -10.55 2.37
C VAL A 765 14.82 -9.28 2.90
N GLU A 766 13.54 -9.37 3.22
CA GLU A 766 12.72 -8.29 3.75
C GLU A 766 12.26 -8.62 5.17
N LEU A 767 12.41 -7.69 6.09
CA LEU A 767 11.92 -7.78 7.47
C LEU A 767 10.97 -6.62 7.74
N LEU A 768 9.79 -6.92 8.30
CA LEU A 768 8.82 -5.93 8.77
C LEU A 768 8.39 -6.25 10.19
N ILE A 769 8.41 -5.24 11.05
CA ILE A 769 7.79 -5.28 12.39
C ILE A 769 6.84 -4.09 12.47
N LYS A 770 5.53 -4.34 12.53
CA LYS A 770 4.49 -3.31 12.49
C LYS A 770 3.62 -3.38 13.73
N LYS A 771 3.46 -2.26 14.42
CA LYS A 771 2.56 -2.10 15.55
C LYS A 771 1.41 -1.20 15.16
N LEU A 772 0.20 -1.76 15.10
CA LEU A 772 -0.98 -1.11 14.52
C LEU A 772 -1.73 -0.19 15.50
N THR A 773 -1.66 -0.46 16.81
CA THR A 773 -2.56 0.16 17.80
C THR A 773 -1.84 0.61 19.06
N GLY A 774 -2.48 1.52 19.81
CA GLY A 774 -2.01 2.06 21.09
C GLY A 774 -1.48 3.48 20.97
N LYS A 775 -0.94 4.02 22.08
CA LYS A 775 -0.34 5.37 22.08
C LYS A 775 0.86 5.47 21.15
N LEU A 776 1.69 4.41 21.12
CA LEU A 776 2.79 4.26 20.17
C LEU A 776 2.37 3.29 19.09
N ASN A 777 2.38 3.73 17.84
CA ASN A 777 2.19 2.91 16.63
C ASN A 777 3.27 3.25 15.60
N GLY A 778 3.42 2.40 14.58
CA GLY A 778 4.43 2.57 13.55
C GLY A 778 5.05 1.23 13.12
N TRP A 779 6.18 1.29 12.43
CA TRP A 779 6.87 0.09 11.94
C TRP A 779 8.38 0.29 11.82
N ILE A 780 9.06 -0.84 11.78
CA ILE A 780 10.47 -0.97 11.44
C ILE A 780 10.52 -1.86 10.22
N SER A 781 11.15 -1.39 9.16
CA SER A 781 11.42 -2.16 7.95
C SER A 781 12.93 -2.26 7.70
N TYR A 782 13.37 -3.42 7.22
CA TYR A 782 14.73 -3.64 6.75
C TYR A 782 14.70 -4.51 5.50
N THR A 783 15.53 -4.13 4.53
CA THR A 783 15.70 -4.89 3.30
C THR A 783 17.17 -5.03 2.98
N TYR A 784 17.63 -6.26 2.86
CA TYR A 784 18.86 -6.58 2.13
C TYR A 784 18.50 -7.05 0.73
N SER A 785 19.06 -6.44 -0.31
CA SER A 785 18.80 -6.88 -1.69
C SER A 785 19.97 -6.57 -2.62
N ARG A 786 20.09 -7.36 -3.69
CA ARG A 786 21.00 -7.12 -4.81
C ARG A 786 20.22 -7.19 -6.11
N THR A 787 20.55 -6.28 -7.01
CA THR A 787 20.09 -6.27 -8.39
C THR A 787 21.28 -6.18 -9.31
N GLU A 788 21.44 -7.17 -10.16
CA GLU A 788 22.63 -7.31 -11.02
C GLU A 788 22.23 -7.60 -12.45
N LEU A 789 22.95 -7.01 -13.39
CA LEU A 789 22.77 -7.16 -14.82
C LEU A 789 24.00 -7.87 -15.41
N ARG A 790 23.83 -8.50 -16.55
CA ARG A 790 24.90 -9.16 -17.28
C ARG A 790 24.67 -9.06 -18.79
N GLN A 791 25.64 -8.48 -19.47
CA GLN A 791 25.74 -8.51 -20.92
C GLN A 791 27.02 -9.23 -21.34
N ASN A 792 26.88 -10.45 -21.85
CA ASN A 792 28.00 -11.32 -22.26
C ASN A 792 27.84 -11.88 -23.67
N ASN A 793 26.88 -11.35 -24.45
CA ASN A 793 26.65 -11.76 -25.84
C ASN A 793 27.32 -10.77 -26.81
N PRO A 794 28.42 -11.13 -27.51
CA PRO A 794 29.05 -10.24 -28.48
C PRO A 794 28.14 -9.86 -29.65
N ALA A 795 27.15 -10.69 -29.97
CA ALA A 795 26.19 -10.41 -31.06
C ALA A 795 25.27 -9.20 -30.76
N GLU A 796 25.23 -8.72 -29.53
CA GLU A 796 24.55 -7.46 -29.17
C GLU A 796 25.39 -6.19 -29.47
N GLY A 797 26.69 -6.38 -29.83
CA GLY A 797 27.58 -5.29 -30.22
C GLY A 797 28.49 -4.76 -29.14
N GLU A 798 28.17 -4.89 -27.88
CA GLU A 798 29.02 -4.51 -26.74
C GLU A 798 28.89 -5.52 -25.61
N VAL A 799 30.05 -5.99 -25.08
CA VAL A 799 30.13 -6.82 -23.90
C VAL A 799 30.52 -5.95 -22.71
N ILE A 800 29.65 -5.88 -21.69
CA ILE A 800 29.84 -5.01 -20.54
C ILE A 800 30.66 -5.73 -19.46
N ASN A 801 31.65 -5.05 -18.87
CA ASN A 801 32.50 -5.55 -17.79
C ASN A 801 33.06 -6.96 -18.06
N ASN A 802 33.51 -7.22 -19.29
CA ASN A 802 34.01 -8.52 -19.74
C ASN A 802 33.01 -9.69 -19.55
N GLY A 803 31.71 -9.39 -19.65
CA GLY A 803 30.65 -10.38 -19.49
C GLY A 803 30.36 -10.81 -18.03
N ASN A 804 30.91 -10.12 -17.05
CA ASN A 804 30.63 -10.36 -15.64
C ASN A 804 29.36 -9.67 -15.18
N TRP A 805 28.77 -10.17 -14.09
CA TRP A 805 27.65 -9.51 -13.41
C TRP A 805 28.08 -8.16 -12.82
N TYR A 806 27.28 -7.12 -13.02
CA TYR A 806 27.48 -5.78 -12.46
C TYR A 806 26.18 -5.26 -11.83
N PRO A 807 26.25 -4.40 -10.80
CA PRO A 807 25.06 -3.85 -10.16
C PRO A 807 24.25 -2.98 -11.13
N ALA A 808 22.93 -3.07 -11.08
CA ALA A 808 22.04 -2.10 -11.74
C ALA A 808 22.19 -0.70 -11.12
N ASP A 809 21.93 0.36 -11.84
CA ASP A 809 22.12 1.77 -11.43
C ASP A 809 21.40 2.14 -10.13
N TYR A 810 20.32 1.46 -9.81
CA TYR A 810 19.49 1.65 -8.63
C TYR A 810 19.73 0.60 -7.53
N ASP A 811 20.76 -0.27 -7.66
CA ASP A 811 21.09 -1.28 -6.64
C ASP A 811 21.53 -0.62 -5.32
N LYS A 812 20.78 -0.87 -4.25
CA LYS A 812 21.07 -0.43 -2.88
C LYS A 812 21.01 -1.64 -1.95
N PRO A 813 22.16 -2.21 -1.52
CA PRO A 813 22.16 -3.44 -0.73
C PRO A 813 21.35 -3.37 0.56
N ASN A 814 21.52 -2.32 1.34
CA ASN A 814 20.84 -2.18 2.62
C ASN A 814 19.89 -0.99 2.59
N ASP A 815 18.68 -1.19 3.09
CA ASP A 815 17.69 -0.15 3.29
C ASP A 815 16.95 -0.41 4.61
N ALA A 816 16.92 0.57 5.49
CA ALA A 816 16.29 0.47 6.81
C ALA A 816 15.47 1.71 7.09
N THR A 817 14.22 1.53 7.51
CA THR A 817 13.36 2.64 7.90
C THR A 817 12.67 2.36 9.23
N VAL A 818 12.61 3.37 10.07
CA VAL A 818 11.85 3.38 11.33
C VAL A 818 10.82 4.48 11.26
N VAL A 819 9.56 4.13 11.39
CA VAL A 819 8.44 5.09 11.48
C VAL A 819 7.79 4.93 12.84
N GLY A 820 7.72 6.01 13.62
CA GLY A 820 7.10 6.04 14.94
C GLY A 820 6.14 7.20 15.08
N ASN A 821 4.95 6.93 15.60
CA ASN A 821 3.95 7.93 15.94
C ASN A 821 3.51 7.71 17.38
N TYR A 822 3.69 8.73 18.23
CA TYR A 822 3.30 8.69 19.64
C TYR A 822 2.20 9.71 19.92
N ARG A 823 1.05 9.22 20.35
CA ARG A 823 -0.12 10.04 20.71
C ARG A 823 -0.13 10.32 22.22
N PHE A 824 0.15 11.55 22.62
CA PHE A 824 0.09 12.01 24.03
C PHE A 824 -1.35 12.13 24.49
N THR A 825 -2.16 12.82 23.70
CA THR A 825 -3.59 13.06 23.94
C THR A 825 -4.39 12.77 22.68
N HIS A 826 -5.71 12.91 22.70
CA HIS A 826 -6.56 12.82 21.50
C HIS A 826 -6.26 13.91 20.47
N ARG A 827 -5.64 15.01 20.88
CA ARG A 827 -5.41 16.22 20.09
C ARG A 827 -3.96 16.48 19.78
N PHE A 828 -3.03 15.79 20.44
CA PHE A 828 -1.60 16.02 20.28
C PHE A 828 -0.85 14.72 20.07
N SER A 829 -0.13 14.66 18.96
CA SER A 829 0.77 13.55 18.63
C SER A 829 2.07 14.07 18.03
N ILE A 830 3.12 13.27 18.19
CA ILE A 830 4.40 13.45 17.49
C ILE A 830 4.64 12.27 16.59
N SER A 831 5.30 12.52 15.46
CA SER A 831 5.67 11.50 14.49
C SER A 831 7.13 11.69 14.09
N MET A 832 7.83 10.59 13.92
CA MET A 832 9.23 10.57 13.51
C MET A 832 9.43 9.49 12.44
N ASN A 833 10.24 9.81 11.45
CA ASN A 833 10.68 8.90 10.40
C ASN A 833 12.21 8.98 10.30
N ALA A 834 12.90 7.84 10.30
CA ALA A 834 14.33 7.75 10.08
C ALA A 834 14.61 6.69 9.02
N THR A 835 15.34 7.08 7.97
CA THR A 835 15.67 6.21 6.83
C THR A 835 17.18 6.19 6.62
N TYR A 836 17.74 4.99 6.48
CA TYR A 836 19.11 4.74 6.05
C TYR A 836 19.08 3.88 4.79
N SER A 837 19.91 4.20 3.80
CA SER A 837 20.17 3.29 2.68
C SER A 837 21.60 3.39 2.18
N THR A 838 22.14 2.25 1.75
CA THR A 838 23.44 2.19 1.06
C THR A 838 23.40 3.05 -0.20
N GLY A 839 24.53 3.71 -0.52
CA GLY A 839 24.66 4.50 -1.74
C GLY A 839 24.47 3.66 -3.01
N ARG A 840 23.87 4.26 -4.04
CA ARG A 840 23.68 3.63 -5.34
C ARG A 840 25.00 3.51 -6.11
N PRO A 841 25.10 2.61 -7.10
CA PRO A 841 26.27 2.48 -7.95
C PRO A 841 26.52 3.71 -8.83
N ILE A 842 27.77 3.85 -9.24
CA ILE A 842 28.23 4.89 -10.17
C ILE A 842 29.46 4.39 -10.94
N THR A 843 29.56 4.80 -12.19
CA THR A 843 30.74 4.64 -13.03
C THR A 843 31.62 5.88 -12.90
N LEU A 844 32.86 5.72 -12.41
CA LEU A 844 33.77 6.85 -12.21
C LEU A 844 34.67 7.07 -13.43
N PRO A 845 34.98 8.33 -13.83
CA PRO A 845 36.13 8.64 -14.67
C PRO A 845 37.41 8.39 -13.85
N ILE A 846 38.32 7.60 -14.36
CA ILE A 846 39.54 7.19 -13.66
C ILE A 846 40.79 7.81 -14.26
N ALA A 847 40.75 8.26 -15.51
CA ALA A 847 41.85 8.93 -16.17
C ALA A 847 41.37 9.81 -17.32
N VAL A 848 42.21 10.76 -17.73
CA VAL A 848 42.05 11.52 -18.96
C VAL A 848 43.31 11.27 -19.79
N PHE A 849 43.15 11.05 -21.10
CA PHE A 849 44.22 10.81 -22.04
C PHE A 849 43.99 11.56 -23.34
N ASP A 850 45.07 11.92 -24.03
CA ASP A 850 44.97 12.50 -25.36
C ASP A 850 44.91 11.41 -26.43
N TYR A 851 43.96 11.53 -27.33
CA TYR A 851 43.81 10.66 -28.49
C TYR A 851 43.42 11.47 -29.70
N ALA A 852 44.30 11.43 -30.71
CA ALA A 852 44.09 12.15 -31.95
C ALA A 852 43.84 13.68 -31.79
N GLY A 853 44.56 14.35 -30.84
CA GLY A 853 44.45 15.76 -30.54
C GLY A 853 43.21 16.17 -29.77
N SER A 854 42.45 15.22 -29.19
CA SER A 854 41.34 15.50 -28.28
C SER A 854 41.46 14.74 -26.97
N LEU A 855 41.12 15.44 -25.88
CA LEU A 855 41.08 14.83 -24.55
C LEU A 855 39.91 13.84 -24.46
N ARG A 856 40.22 12.61 -24.07
CA ARG A 856 39.27 11.53 -23.84
C ARG A 856 39.28 11.10 -22.36
N THR A 857 38.10 10.74 -21.85
CA THR A 857 37.96 10.27 -20.48
C THR A 857 37.88 8.73 -20.46
N LEU A 858 38.74 8.10 -19.68
CA LEU A 858 38.67 6.68 -19.40
C LEU A 858 37.80 6.46 -18.18
N TYR A 859 36.78 5.65 -18.32
CA TYR A 859 35.90 5.26 -17.24
C TYR A 859 36.29 3.92 -16.62
N ALA A 860 36.00 3.74 -15.33
CA ALA A 860 36.05 2.46 -14.65
C ALA A 860 35.03 1.47 -15.26
N SER A 861 35.09 0.22 -14.83
CA SER A 861 34.04 -0.76 -15.11
C SER A 861 32.67 -0.21 -14.69
N ARG A 862 31.63 -0.50 -15.48
CA ARG A 862 30.27 0.02 -15.24
C ARG A 862 29.79 -0.32 -13.84
N ASN A 863 29.36 0.70 -13.08
CA ASN A 863 28.79 0.60 -11.75
C ASN A 863 29.71 -0.03 -10.69
N ALA A 864 31.03 0.09 -10.87
CA ALA A 864 32.02 -0.48 -9.96
C ALA A 864 32.13 0.23 -8.61
N TYR A 865 31.72 1.47 -8.53
CA TYR A 865 31.80 2.30 -7.32
C TYR A 865 30.41 2.67 -6.80
N ARG A 866 30.35 3.29 -5.60
CA ARG A 866 29.09 3.76 -4.99
C ARG A 866 29.22 5.18 -4.50
N ILE A 867 28.15 5.96 -4.63
CA ILE A 867 28.01 7.26 -3.96
C ILE A 867 27.88 7.03 -2.45
N PRO A 868 28.14 8.05 -1.59
CA PRO A 868 27.96 7.91 -0.13
C PRO A 868 26.56 7.50 0.27
N ASP A 869 26.48 6.82 1.43
CA ASP A 869 25.21 6.34 1.99
C ASP A 869 24.27 7.49 2.34
N TYR A 870 22.98 7.22 2.18
CA TYR A 870 21.88 8.11 2.50
C TYR A 870 21.41 7.90 3.94
N PHE A 871 21.19 9.00 4.66
CA PHE A 871 20.52 9.00 5.97
C PHE A 871 19.68 10.26 6.13
N ARG A 872 18.43 10.11 6.54
CA ARG A 872 17.53 11.22 6.83
C ARG A 872 16.63 10.91 8.01
N THR A 873 16.37 11.94 8.82
CA THR A 873 15.39 11.90 9.89
C THR A 873 14.42 13.06 9.74
N ASP A 874 13.11 12.78 9.77
CA ASP A 874 12.05 13.77 9.70
C ASP A 874 11.24 13.73 11.00
N PHE A 875 10.77 14.86 11.46
CA PHE A 875 10.00 15.02 12.67
C PHE A 875 8.78 15.90 12.43
N SER A 876 7.63 15.54 13.03
CA SER A 876 6.45 16.39 13.02
C SER A 876 5.63 16.30 14.30
N MET A 877 4.93 17.39 14.62
CA MET A 877 3.92 17.49 15.65
C MET A 877 2.57 17.77 14.99
N ASN A 878 1.56 16.99 15.38
CA ASN A 878 0.19 17.19 14.93
C ASN A 878 -0.67 17.66 16.09
N ILE A 879 -1.38 18.76 15.87
CA ILE A 879 -2.26 19.40 16.86
C ILE A 879 -3.66 19.49 16.24
N ASP A 880 -4.57 18.65 16.72
CA ASP A 880 -5.97 18.69 16.32
C ASP A 880 -6.76 19.70 17.14
N GLY A 881 -7.63 20.46 16.48
CA GLY A 881 -8.55 21.39 17.12
C GLY A 881 -9.54 20.68 18.05
N ASN A 882 -10.44 21.44 18.66
CA ASN A 882 -11.46 20.87 19.53
C ASN A 882 -12.56 20.22 18.68
N HIS A 883 -12.69 18.89 18.76
CA HIS A 883 -13.70 18.11 18.03
C HIS A 883 -14.99 17.99 18.87
N LYS A 884 -15.69 19.08 19.13
CA LYS A 884 -17.06 18.99 19.66
C LYS A 884 -17.96 18.47 18.55
N VAL A 885 -18.86 17.54 18.86
CA VAL A 885 -19.74 16.83 17.90
C VAL A 885 -20.57 17.80 17.05
N HIS A 886 -20.97 18.95 17.59
CA HIS A 886 -21.76 19.97 16.91
C HIS A 886 -20.95 21.08 16.21
N GLN A 887 -19.64 20.95 16.13
CA GLN A 887 -18.80 21.95 15.47
C GLN A 887 -18.84 21.75 13.95
N LYS A 888 -19.27 22.78 13.19
CA LYS A 888 -19.30 22.75 11.72
C LYS A 888 -17.91 22.75 11.08
N THR A 889 -16.86 23.12 11.85
CA THR A 889 -15.49 23.20 11.33
C THR A 889 -14.53 22.48 12.27
N HIS A 890 -13.62 21.70 11.68
CA HIS A 890 -12.54 21.04 12.40
C HIS A 890 -11.21 21.44 11.76
N SER A 891 -10.30 21.97 12.58
CA SER A 891 -8.99 22.41 12.11
C SER A 891 -7.88 21.56 12.73
N SER A 892 -6.75 21.46 12.04
CA SER A 892 -5.54 20.84 12.56
C SER A 892 -4.30 21.56 12.05
N TRP A 893 -3.25 21.52 12.86
CA TRP A 893 -1.93 22.03 12.54
C TRP A 893 -0.94 20.87 12.52
N THR A 894 -0.07 20.88 11.50
CA THR A 894 1.10 20.01 11.45
C THR A 894 2.33 20.90 11.37
N ILE A 895 3.20 20.81 12.35
CA ILE A 895 4.45 21.58 12.45
C ILE A 895 5.59 20.58 12.52
N GLY A 896 6.64 20.77 11.75
CA GLY A 896 7.75 19.83 11.77
C GLY A 896 9.01 20.33 11.10
N VAL A 897 9.96 19.41 10.97
CA VAL A 897 11.25 19.64 10.33
C VAL A 897 11.56 18.45 9.43
N TYR A 898 11.77 18.72 8.17
CA TYR A 898 12.29 17.79 7.18
C TYR A 898 13.83 17.81 7.24
N ASN A 899 14.46 16.65 7.13
CA ASN A 899 15.91 16.47 7.28
C ASN A 899 16.45 17.09 8.58
N LEU A 900 15.93 16.67 9.72
CA LEU A 900 16.25 17.22 11.05
C LEU A 900 17.75 17.26 11.34
N THR A 901 18.53 16.32 10.81
CA THR A 901 19.98 16.24 10.97
C THR A 901 20.75 17.20 10.08
N GLY A 902 20.11 17.85 9.11
CA GLY A 902 20.75 18.75 8.15
C GLY A 902 21.79 18.05 7.27
N ARG A 903 21.71 16.73 7.09
CA ARG A 903 22.69 15.96 6.32
C ARG A 903 22.59 16.28 4.83
N HIS A 904 23.73 16.59 4.20
CA HIS A 904 23.88 16.74 2.76
C HIS A 904 23.86 15.37 2.08
N ASN A 905 22.69 14.83 1.81
CA ASN A 905 22.55 13.56 1.12
C ASN A 905 22.85 13.74 -0.37
N PRO A 906 23.77 12.97 -0.96
CA PRO A 906 24.08 13.12 -2.37
C PRO A 906 22.90 12.60 -3.24
N TYR A 907 22.37 13.49 -4.07
CA TYR A 907 21.43 13.15 -5.14
C TYR A 907 22.18 12.59 -6.35
N SER A 908 23.25 13.29 -6.75
CA SER A 908 24.10 12.91 -7.88
C SER A 908 25.55 13.32 -7.60
N VAL A 909 26.45 12.71 -8.36
CA VAL A 909 27.86 13.09 -8.42
C VAL A 909 28.15 13.40 -9.89
N TYR A 910 28.76 14.53 -10.16
CA TYR A 910 29.22 14.91 -11.48
C TYR A 910 30.68 15.26 -11.46
N TYR A 911 31.32 15.19 -12.61
CA TYR A 911 32.76 15.39 -12.74
C TYR A 911 33.02 16.51 -13.73
N VAL A 912 33.96 17.40 -13.38
CA VAL A 912 34.41 18.48 -14.23
C VAL A 912 35.91 18.33 -14.46
N SER A 913 36.33 18.42 -15.71
CA SER A 913 37.77 18.46 -16.02
C SER A 913 38.25 19.90 -15.92
N GLU A 914 39.06 20.21 -14.92
CA GLU A 914 39.63 21.51 -14.65
C GLU A 914 41.13 21.39 -14.57
N ASN A 915 41.86 22.20 -15.40
CA ASN A 915 43.31 22.21 -15.40
C ASN A 915 43.99 20.83 -15.60
N GLY A 916 43.36 19.95 -16.39
CA GLY A 916 43.88 18.61 -16.65
C GLY A 916 43.63 17.58 -15.54
N ALA A 917 42.94 17.96 -14.47
CA ALA A 917 42.46 17.08 -13.41
C ALA A 917 40.95 16.89 -13.46
N VAL A 918 40.48 15.68 -13.11
CA VAL A 918 39.04 15.36 -12.98
C VAL A 918 38.61 15.60 -11.53
N ASN A 919 37.82 16.64 -11.30
CA ASN A 919 37.25 16.97 -10.01
C ASN A 919 35.84 16.43 -9.88
N GLY A 920 35.53 15.74 -8.78
CA GLY A 920 34.21 15.21 -8.48
C GLY A 920 33.41 16.08 -7.51
N TYR A 921 32.19 16.46 -7.89
CA TYR A 921 31.30 17.29 -7.10
C TYR A 921 30.03 16.52 -6.73
N LYS A 922 29.59 16.67 -5.47
CA LYS A 922 28.33 16.08 -4.96
C LYS A 922 27.23 17.11 -5.03
N LEU A 923 26.16 16.79 -5.74
CA LEU A 923 24.94 17.56 -5.75
C LEU A 923 24.00 17.04 -4.65
N SER A 924 23.59 17.90 -3.73
CA SER A 924 22.56 17.62 -2.71
C SER A 924 21.40 18.58 -2.93
N ILE A 925 20.17 18.08 -2.90
CA ILE A 925 18.96 18.91 -3.10
C ILE A 925 18.58 19.57 -1.78
N PHE A 926 18.53 18.79 -0.70
CA PHE A 926 18.15 19.26 0.65
C PHE A 926 19.29 19.03 1.64
N GLY A 927 20.23 19.96 1.66
CA GLY A 927 21.41 19.91 2.53
C GLY A 927 21.21 20.54 3.92
N SER A 928 20.01 20.98 4.29
CA SER A 928 19.72 21.65 5.57
C SER A 928 18.43 21.10 6.19
N ALA A 929 18.26 21.38 7.49
CA ALA A 929 17.00 21.15 8.18
C ALA A 929 15.95 22.17 7.69
N ILE A 930 14.80 21.70 7.19
CA ILE A 930 13.77 22.56 6.61
C ILE A 930 12.52 22.52 7.51
N PRO A 931 12.23 23.60 8.25
CA PRO A 931 11.00 23.69 9.03
C PRO A 931 9.79 23.85 8.12
N PHE A 932 8.66 23.28 8.51
CA PHE A 932 7.40 23.43 7.80
C PHE A 932 6.21 23.58 8.74
N VAL A 933 5.15 24.18 8.23
CA VAL A 933 3.87 24.31 8.90
C VAL A 933 2.74 24.12 7.90
N ASN A 934 1.75 23.31 8.27
CA ASN A 934 0.53 23.10 7.51
C ASN A 934 -0.69 23.33 8.37
N TYR A 935 -1.67 24.04 7.83
CA TYR A 935 -2.98 24.21 8.41
C TYR A 935 -4.03 23.50 7.56
N ASN A 936 -4.85 22.69 8.18
CA ASN A 936 -5.94 21.99 7.52
C ASN A 936 -7.25 22.34 8.21
N ILE A 937 -8.30 22.57 7.43
CA ILE A 937 -9.67 22.82 7.89
C ILE A 937 -10.62 21.89 7.15
N ARG A 938 -11.58 21.35 7.88
CA ARG A 938 -12.67 20.54 7.34
C ARG A 938 -14.00 21.14 7.75
N PHE A 939 -14.92 21.24 6.83
CA PHE A 939 -16.30 21.67 6.99
C PHE A 939 -17.21 20.43 6.92
N ASN A 940 -18.03 20.21 7.98
CA ASN A 940 -19.00 19.11 8.06
C ASN A 940 -20.41 19.62 7.84
#